data_d535b84fc1ea81057cc961842ca260d7
#
_entry.id   d535b84fc1ea81057cc961842ca260d7
#
_cell.length_a   1.000
_cell.length_b   1.000
_cell.length_c   1.000
_cell.angle_alpha   90.00
_cell.angle_beta   90.00
_cell.angle_gamma   90.00
#
_symmetry.space_group_name_H-M   'P 1'
#
loop_
_entity.id
_entity.type
_entity.pdbx_description
1 polymer ?
#
loop_
_entity_poly.entity_id
_entity_poly.type
_entity_poly.pdbx_seq_one_letter_code
_entity_poly.pdbx_strand_id
1 'polypeptide(L)'
;MTRTSAPLDDAVRRRVLLAAAACLVPLLLQLPAPSAWAIASVGIVVALLAARRAVPGWVRNLLALTLVGLVLVQTGFSIGRDTGCALLAAMLAIKPSELRTLRDARSLLGFALFAPFATFLLDEGPVSLLLALVAAILVLMALLRLSEQESGLSASTGSDRSRLRTVSRLIAVGLPLTLVAFWLFPRLGTPLWGVPELSVARPGLSEEMSPGQWLDLIVDDSPALRATFRGAEPATRDMYWRGPTLTDYDGRSWTASPWLRHLPPAEVAHGAQVWEYEIALEPTERNLLVALEMPLSLPEGMHASQTHSLTSTRRLDRVTRWHLQSSPQVAFEPDLSAPLRAQALRLPEGFNPRTRALARQWRDEAGDDAELVERALAWIRNDFAYTLDTPLPGRHAVDEFLFDQQAGFCEHFSAAFAVLMREAGIPARVVTGYVGGYRNAYGNYWIVRRMDAHAWVEVWFETRGWVRVDPTAAVAPERIYDTLEDRLGMGGGAGGALAPILDLGDWARRGWNDLVLGFDADRQQIMLQRIGIERLDPTRLGLLFALLATLALGWMLWVVARSERERDPLLRAWHRLERRYRRLGLDRAAHETPLAWADRVADTHGDASTLATLTRRFVAARYAGGPHDTTLPRDLRRHRPADANRRP
;
A
#
# COMPACT_ATOMS: atom_id res chain seq x y z
N MET A 1 12.17 46.96 1.53
CA MET A 1 10.84 47.10 0.90
C MET A 1 10.14 45.75 0.95
N THR A 2 9.27 45.53 1.93
CA THR A 2 8.43 44.34 2.04
C THR A 2 7.38 44.40 0.93
N ARG A 3 7.56 43.60 -0.13
CA ARG A 3 6.49 43.38 -1.12
C ARG A 3 5.29 42.81 -0.39
N THR A 4 4.26 43.63 -0.14
CA THR A 4 2.94 43.17 0.31
C THR A 4 2.44 42.21 -0.75
N SER A 5 2.39 40.93 -0.41
CA SER A 5 1.87 39.90 -1.32
C SER A 5 0.39 40.18 -1.60
N ALA A 6 -0.01 40.12 -2.87
CA ALA A 6 -1.39 40.40 -3.29
C ALA A 6 -2.38 39.48 -2.55
N PRO A 7 -3.57 39.99 -2.17
CA PRO A 7 -4.61 39.19 -1.54
C PRO A 7 -5.09 38.09 -2.48
N LEU A 8 -5.53 36.99 -1.89
CA LEU A 8 -6.00 35.81 -2.63
C LEU A 8 -7.47 36.00 -3.04
N ASP A 9 -7.76 35.80 -4.32
CA ASP A 9 -9.13 35.77 -4.83
C ASP A 9 -9.93 34.58 -4.26
N ASP A 10 -11.21 34.75 -3.95
CA ASP A 10 -12.05 33.71 -3.34
C ASP A 10 -12.22 32.47 -4.22
N ALA A 11 -12.25 32.63 -5.54
CA ALA A 11 -12.31 31.50 -6.46
C ALA A 11 -11.01 30.68 -6.43
N VAL A 12 -9.86 31.35 -6.34
CA VAL A 12 -8.54 30.71 -6.23
C VAL A 12 -8.38 30.06 -4.86
N ARG A 13 -8.83 30.75 -3.79
CA ARG A 13 -8.82 30.20 -2.42
C ARG A 13 -9.55 28.85 -2.35
N ARG A 14 -10.79 28.78 -2.89
CA ARG A 14 -11.55 27.52 -2.91
C ARG A 14 -10.84 26.38 -3.64
N ARG A 15 -10.19 26.66 -4.77
CA ARG A 15 -9.45 25.65 -5.52
C ARG A 15 -8.22 25.17 -4.78
N VAL A 16 -7.50 26.06 -4.10
CA VAL A 16 -6.35 25.72 -3.27
C VAL A 16 -6.78 24.81 -2.10
N LEU A 17 -7.90 25.12 -1.45
CA LEU A 17 -8.45 24.29 -0.38
C LEU A 17 -8.89 22.92 -0.89
N LEU A 18 -9.55 22.84 -2.04
CA LEU A 18 -9.95 21.56 -2.66
C LEU A 18 -8.74 20.71 -3.05
N ALA A 19 -7.69 21.33 -3.60
CA ALA A 19 -6.46 20.61 -3.95
C ALA A 19 -5.73 20.10 -2.70
N ALA A 20 -5.66 20.89 -1.64
CA ALA A 20 -5.07 20.45 -0.37
C ALA A 20 -5.88 19.33 0.29
N ALA A 21 -7.23 19.42 0.26
CA ALA A 21 -8.10 18.36 0.75
C ALA A 21 -7.93 17.07 -0.06
N ALA A 22 -7.84 17.16 -1.39
CA ALA A 22 -7.58 16.00 -2.25
C ALA A 22 -6.23 15.31 -1.94
N CYS A 23 -5.21 16.04 -1.52
CA CYS A 23 -3.95 15.46 -1.05
C CYS A 23 -4.09 14.76 0.30
N LEU A 24 -4.95 15.26 1.17
CA LEU A 24 -5.15 14.71 2.52
C LEU A 24 -5.98 13.42 2.50
N VAL A 25 -6.99 13.31 1.61
CA VAL A 25 -7.92 12.17 1.55
C VAL A 25 -7.22 10.81 1.47
N PRO A 26 -6.29 10.54 0.51
CA PRO A 26 -5.64 9.23 0.43
C PRO A 26 -4.89 8.87 1.72
N LEU A 27 -4.30 9.84 2.39
CA LEU A 27 -3.60 9.62 3.65
C LEU A 27 -4.58 9.28 4.79
N LEU A 28 -5.70 9.98 4.89
CA LEU A 28 -6.73 9.70 5.89
C LEU A 28 -7.34 8.30 5.76
N LEU A 29 -7.46 7.77 4.53
CA LEU A 29 -7.98 6.42 4.28
C LEU A 29 -7.06 5.32 4.82
N GLN A 30 -5.79 5.63 5.07
CA GLN A 30 -4.80 4.66 5.58
C GLN A 30 -4.56 4.78 7.09
N LEU A 31 -5.11 5.81 7.74
CA LEU A 31 -4.98 6.00 9.18
C LEU A 31 -6.09 5.24 9.95
N PRO A 32 -5.83 4.85 11.21
CA PRO A 32 -6.86 4.28 12.08
C PRO A 32 -8.10 5.19 12.16
N ALA A 33 -9.29 4.58 12.10
CA ALA A 33 -10.56 5.31 11.99
C ALA A 33 -10.74 6.45 13.02
N PRO A 34 -10.40 6.30 14.32
CA PRO A 34 -10.57 7.38 15.29
C PRO A 34 -9.69 8.60 14.99
N SER A 35 -8.41 8.40 14.59
CA SER A 35 -7.52 9.50 14.20
C SER A 35 -7.93 10.11 12.88
N ALA A 36 -8.31 9.30 11.89
CA ALA A 36 -8.76 9.76 10.59
C ALA A 36 -9.99 10.68 10.70
N TRP A 37 -11.02 10.26 11.46
CA TRP A 37 -12.22 11.07 11.69
C TRP A 37 -11.95 12.36 12.47
N ALA A 38 -11.10 12.30 13.50
CA ALA A 38 -10.73 13.48 14.27
C ALA A 38 -10.00 14.52 13.40
N ILE A 39 -9.00 14.09 12.63
CA ILE A 39 -8.21 14.95 11.73
C ILE A 39 -9.11 15.50 10.61
N ALA A 40 -9.95 14.68 10.00
CA ALA A 40 -10.89 15.10 8.96
C ALA A 40 -11.86 16.16 9.47
N SER A 41 -12.46 15.94 10.63
CA SER A 41 -13.43 16.88 11.25
C SER A 41 -12.79 18.25 11.54
N VAL A 42 -11.60 18.24 12.14
CA VAL A 42 -10.85 19.49 12.38
C VAL A 42 -10.48 20.15 11.06
N GLY A 43 -10.01 19.40 10.07
CA GLY A 43 -9.66 19.94 8.74
C GLY A 43 -10.84 20.60 8.03
N ILE A 44 -12.02 19.98 8.07
CA ILE A 44 -13.25 20.55 7.50
C ILE A 44 -13.63 21.84 8.22
N VAL A 45 -13.65 21.84 9.55
CA VAL A 45 -13.97 23.04 10.35
C VAL A 45 -12.98 24.17 10.06
N VAL A 46 -11.68 23.87 10.06
CA VAL A 46 -10.64 24.86 9.77
C VAL A 46 -10.78 25.41 8.34
N ALA A 47 -11.03 24.56 7.34
CA ALA A 47 -11.21 24.99 5.96
C ALA A 47 -12.44 25.90 5.79
N LEU A 48 -13.57 25.57 6.45
CA LEU A 48 -14.79 26.37 6.44
C LEU A 48 -14.59 27.72 7.14
N LEU A 49 -13.90 27.73 8.28
CA LEU A 49 -13.57 28.98 8.99
C LEU A 49 -12.62 29.86 8.18
N ALA A 50 -11.55 29.24 7.63
CA ALA A 50 -10.56 29.93 6.81
C ALA A 50 -11.15 30.52 5.51
N ALA A 51 -12.26 29.97 5.01
CA ALA A 51 -12.99 30.53 3.88
C ALA A 51 -13.75 31.82 4.22
N ARG A 52 -14.07 32.03 5.50
CA ARG A 52 -14.92 33.15 5.95
C ARG A 52 -14.17 34.21 6.79
N ARG A 53 -13.28 33.76 7.69
CA ARG A 53 -12.59 34.61 8.66
C ARG A 53 -11.18 34.10 8.95
N ALA A 54 -10.30 35.02 9.36
CA ALA A 54 -8.97 34.63 9.85
C ALA A 54 -9.08 33.91 11.19
N VAL A 55 -8.52 32.72 11.29
CA VAL A 55 -8.44 31.94 12.54
C VAL A 55 -7.40 32.60 13.46
N PRO A 56 -7.73 32.93 14.72
CA PRO A 56 -6.77 33.49 15.67
C PRO A 56 -5.62 32.52 15.94
N GLY A 57 -4.41 33.04 16.12
CA GLY A 57 -3.20 32.20 16.30
C GLY A 57 -3.26 31.26 17.51
N TRP A 58 -3.88 31.71 18.61
CA TRP A 58 -4.04 30.89 19.82
C TRP A 58 -4.97 29.67 19.59
N VAL A 59 -6.08 29.85 18.81
CA VAL A 59 -6.99 28.76 18.43
C VAL A 59 -6.24 27.72 17.60
N ARG A 60 -5.48 28.17 16.61
CA ARG A 60 -4.66 27.32 15.77
C ARG A 60 -3.66 26.50 16.59
N ASN A 61 -2.95 27.14 17.52
CA ASN A 61 -1.97 26.47 18.37
C ASN A 61 -2.64 25.45 19.31
N LEU A 62 -3.83 25.79 19.84
CA LEU A 62 -4.61 24.87 20.67
C LEU A 62 -5.04 23.63 19.86
N LEU A 63 -5.58 23.82 18.65
CA LEU A 63 -5.97 22.72 17.77
C LEU A 63 -4.76 21.86 17.40
N ALA A 64 -3.61 22.47 17.13
CA ALA A 64 -2.39 21.74 16.83
C ALA A 64 -1.94 20.86 18.01
N LEU A 65 -1.90 21.42 19.22
CA LEU A 65 -1.53 20.68 20.43
C LEU A 65 -2.52 19.55 20.72
N THR A 66 -3.83 19.81 20.55
CA THR A 66 -4.85 18.78 20.77
C THR A 66 -4.73 17.62 19.78
N LEU A 67 -4.53 17.91 18.48
CA LEU A 67 -4.35 16.85 17.47
C LEU A 67 -3.04 16.09 17.67
N VAL A 68 -1.93 16.77 17.97
CA VAL A 68 -0.67 16.12 18.27
C VAL A 68 -0.79 15.23 19.50
N GLY A 69 -1.41 15.72 20.58
CA GLY A 69 -1.67 14.93 21.78
C GLY A 69 -2.53 13.70 21.49
N LEU A 70 -3.61 13.86 20.72
CA LEU A 70 -4.48 12.77 20.31
C LEU A 70 -3.71 11.70 19.52
N VAL A 71 -2.92 12.09 18.53
CA VAL A 71 -2.10 11.17 17.72
C VAL A 71 -1.11 10.42 18.61
N LEU A 72 -0.38 11.12 19.50
CA LEU A 72 0.60 10.48 20.37
C LEU A 72 -0.03 9.48 21.36
N VAL A 73 -1.20 9.82 21.90
CA VAL A 73 -1.94 8.89 22.80
C VAL A 73 -2.39 7.65 22.02
N GLN A 74 -2.95 7.82 20.81
CA GLN A 74 -3.43 6.70 20.01
C GLN A 74 -2.30 5.79 19.50
N THR A 75 -1.12 6.35 19.26
CA THR A 75 0.07 5.58 18.85
C THR A 75 0.91 5.06 20.03
N GLY A 76 0.42 5.20 21.26
CA GLY A 76 1.13 4.76 22.47
C GLY A 76 2.50 5.44 22.63
N PHE A 77 2.64 6.70 22.19
CA PHE A 77 3.91 7.47 22.17
C PHE A 77 5.03 6.79 21.38
N SER A 78 4.69 5.86 20.48
CA SER A 78 5.69 5.24 19.61
C SER A 78 6.18 6.26 18.56
N ILE A 79 7.51 6.29 18.33
CA ILE A 79 8.10 7.08 17.26
C ILE A 79 8.29 6.15 16.06
N GLY A 80 7.50 6.37 15.01
CA GLY A 80 7.54 5.51 13.85
C GLY A 80 6.84 6.14 12.64
N ARG A 81 6.76 5.36 11.59
CA ARG A 81 6.14 5.74 10.31
C ARG A 81 4.68 6.17 10.49
N ASP A 82 3.89 5.39 11.22
CA ASP A 82 2.45 5.62 11.39
C ASP A 82 2.18 6.91 12.15
N THR A 83 2.94 7.14 13.23
CA THR A 83 2.91 8.40 13.99
C THR A 83 3.31 9.58 13.12
N GLY A 84 4.39 9.45 12.32
CA GLY A 84 4.84 10.51 11.41
C GLY A 84 3.80 10.86 10.36
N CYS A 85 3.17 9.87 9.73
CA CYS A 85 2.09 10.07 8.76
C CYS A 85 0.84 10.72 9.38
N ALA A 86 0.44 10.30 10.58
CA ALA A 86 -0.69 10.90 11.30
C ALA A 86 -0.41 12.34 11.70
N LEU A 87 0.80 12.66 12.17
CA LEU A 87 1.22 14.03 12.48
C LEU A 87 1.24 14.92 11.22
N LEU A 88 1.74 14.42 10.09
CA LEU A 88 1.69 15.14 8.81
C LEU A 88 0.25 15.44 8.39
N ALA A 89 -0.66 14.47 8.51
CA ALA A 89 -2.08 14.66 8.23
C ALA A 89 -2.70 15.73 9.13
N ALA A 90 -2.41 15.67 10.44
CA ALA A 90 -2.88 16.65 11.43
C ALA A 90 -2.37 18.07 11.12
N MET A 91 -1.09 18.21 10.79
CA MET A 91 -0.51 19.50 10.39
C MET A 91 -1.14 20.03 9.10
N LEU A 92 -1.35 19.18 8.11
CA LEU A 92 -2.00 19.58 6.84
C LEU A 92 -3.45 19.99 7.05
N ALA A 93 -4.20 19.34 7.95
CA ALA A 93 -5.58 19.70 8.29
C ALA A 93 -5.71 21.10 8.90
N ILE A 94 -4.69 21.56 9.65
CA ILE A 94 -4.68 22.89 10.29
C ILE A 94 -4.11 23.98 9.37
N LYS A 95 -3.22 23.62 8.44
CA LYS A 95 -2.51 24.57 7.57
C LYS A 95 -3.41 25.55 6.79
N PRO A 96 -4.64 25.21 6.34
CA PRO A 96 -5.57 26.16 5.73
C PRO A 96 -5.87 27.40 6.57
N SER A 97 -5.74 27.35 7.90
CA SER A 97 -5.93 28.49 8.79
C SER A 97 -4.99 29.69 8.53
N GLU A 98 -3.87 29.44 7.86
CA GLU A 98 -2.86 30.46 7.50
C GLU A 98 -3.10 31.09 6.13
N LEU A 99 -4.07 30.62 5.36
CA LEU A 99 -4.28 30.97 3.95
C LEU A 99 -4.84 32.39 3.77
N ARG A 100 -3.94 33.35 3.50
CA ARG A 100 -4.27 34.78 3.30
C ARG A 100 -3.74 35.35 1.99
N THR A 101 -2.57 34.93 1.58
CA THR A 101 -1.83 35.52 0.47
C THR A 101 -1.48 34.45 -0.57
N LEU A 102 -1.06 34.89 -1.77
CA LEU A 102 -0.54 33.99 -2.82
C LEU A 102 0.65 33.16 -2.33
N ARG A 103 1.47 33.73 -1.45
CA ARG A 103 2.60 33.01 -0.84
C ARG A 103 2.12 31.87 0.07
N ASP A 104 1.11 32.13 0.89
CA ASP A 104 0.54 31.11 1.80
C ASP A 104 -0.11 29.99 1.00
N ALA A 105 -0.79 30.32 -0.11
CA ALA A 105 -1.37 29.32 -1.01
C ALA A 105 -0.32 28.40 -1.63
N ARG A 106 0.82 28.92 -2.08
CA ARG A 106 1.94 28.12 -2.57
C ARG A 106 2.55 27.25 -1.48
N SER A 107 2.71 27.83 -0.28
CA SER A 107 3.22 27.08 0.87
C SER A 107 2.30 25.93 1.25
N LEU A 108 0.96 26.16 1.25
CA LEU A 108 -0.02 25.13 1.52
C LEU A 108 0.02 24.01 0.48
N LEU A 109 0.03 24.34 -0.82
CA LEU A 109 0.06 23.35 -1.90
C LEU A 109 1.37 22.57 -1.92
N GLY A 110 2.52 23.25 -1.69
CA GLY A 110 3.82 22.59 -1.58
C GLY A 110 3.86 21.61 -0.41
N PHE A 111 3.33 22.01 0.75
CA PHE A 111 3.24 21.13 1.92
C PHE A 111 2.23 19.97 1.69
N ALA A 112 1.10 20.25 1.03
CA ALA A 112 0.08 19.25 0.74
C ALA A 112 0.61 18.09 -0.14
N LEU A 113 1.56 18.35 -1.05
CA LEU A 113 2.17 17.31 -1.89
C LEU A 113 2.96 16.26 -1.11
N PHE A 114 3.33 16.51 0.14
CA PHE A 114 3.95 15.49 0.98
C PHE A 114 2.95 14.42 1.45
N ALA A 115 1.65 14.73 1.53
CA ALA A 115 0.65 13.77 1.98
C ALA A 115 0.50 12.55 1.03
N PRO A 116 0.44 12.68 -0.31
CA PRO A 116 0.51 11.55 -1.22
C PRO A 116 1.78 10.68 -1.06
N PHE A 117 2.94 11.29 -0.80
CA PHE A 117 4.15 10.52 -0.49
C PHE A 117 4.03 9.74 0.81
N ALA A 118 3.49 10.38 1.86
CA ALA A 118 3.23 9.71 3.13
C ALA A 118 2.21 8.55 2.98
N THR A 119 1.22 8.70 2.08
CA THR A 119 0.29 7.62 1.77
C THR A 119 1.03 6.39 1.25
N PHE A 120 2.01 6.55 0.35
CA PHE A 120 2.80 5.42 -0.17
C PHE A 120 3.71 4.75 0.85
N LEU A 121 3.99 5.41 1.97
CA LEU A 121 4.64 4.73 3.10
C LEU A 121 3.70 3.77 3.81
N LEU A 122 2.38 3.99 3.75
CA LEU A 122 1.36 3.18 4.41
C LEU A 122 0.70 2.16 3.48
N ASP A 123 0.44 2.52 2.23
CA ASP A 123 -0.16 1.66 1.21
C ASP A 123 0.40 1.97 -0.19
N GLU A 124 1.00 0.97 -0.81
CA GLU A 124 1.56 1.04 -2.16
C GLU A 124 0.57 0.56 -3.24
N GLY A 125 -0.72 0.53 -2.93
CA GLY A 125 -1.76 0.00 -3.81
C GLY A 125 -2.12 0.89 -5.01
N PRO A 126 -2.78 0.33 -6.05
CA PRO A 126 -3.17 1.08 -7.24
C PRO A 126 -4.21 2.17 -6.95
N VAL A 127 -5.06 2.00 -5.93
CA VAL A 127 -6.05 3.00 -5.51
C VAL A 127 -5.35 4.22 -4.91
N SER A 128 -4.36 4.01 -4.06
CA SER A 128 -3.54 5.09 -3.48
C SER A 128 -2.80 5.86 -4.56
N LEU A 129 -2.27 5.18 -5.61
CA LEU A 129 -1.67 5.85 -6.76
C LEU A 129 -2.69 6.69 -7.54
N LEU A 130 -3.88 6.15 -7.82
CA LEU A 130 -4.93 6.89 -8.55
C LEU A 130 -5.34 8.15 -7.79
N LEU A 131 -5.59 8.04 -6.49
CA LEU A 131 -5.93 9.18 -5.64
C LEU A 131 -4.81 10.22 -5.58
N ALA A 132 -3.55 9.77 -5.45
CA ALA A 132 -2.38 10.64 -5.49
C ALA A 132 -2.25 11.37 -6.84
N LEU A 133 -2.52 10.69 -7.96
CA LEU A 133 -2.50 11.29 -9.29
C LEU A 133 -3.58 12.36 -9.43
N VAL A 134 -4.81 12.08 -8.99
CA VAL A 134 -5.91 13.06 -8.97
C VAL A 134 -5.53 14.28 -8.11
N ALA A 135 -4.98 14.06 -6.92
CA ALA A 135 -4.50 15.13 -6.05
C ALA A 135 -3.40 15.97 -6.73
N ALA A 136 -2.42 15.34 -7.37
CA ALA A 136 -1.36 16.02 -8.11
C ALA A 136 -1.92 16.87 -9.26
N ILE A 137 -2.88 16.36 -10.02
CA ILE A 137 -3.55 17.11 -11.10
C ILE A 137 -4.24 18.36 -10.53
N LEU A 138 -4.98 18.23 -9.44
CA LEU A 138 -5.68 19.35 -8.80
C LEU A 138 -4.70 20.40 -8.25
N VAL A 139 -3.58 19.96 -7.66
CA VAL A 139 -2.52 20.87 -7.20
C VAL A 139 -1.89 21.61 -8.39
N LEU A 140 -1.55 20.93 -9.48
CA LEU A 140 -0.98 21.57 -10.67
C LEU A 140 -1.96 22.58 -11.30
N MET A 141 -3.26 22.25 -11.34
CA MET A 141 -4.29 23.18 -11.79
C MET A 141 -4.40 24.43 -10.88
N ALA A 142 -4.32 24.22 -9.56
CA ALA A 142 -4.32 25.32 -8.59
C ALA A 142 -3.08 26.20 -8.72
N LEU A 143 -1.90 25.62 -8.91
CA LEU A 143 -0.63 26.34 -9.15
C LEU A 143 -0.67 27.15 -10.44
N LEU A 144 -1.25 26.63 -11.53
CA LEU A 144 -1.45 27.38 -12.78
C LEU A 144 -2.35 28.60 -12.53
N ARG A 145 -3.41 28.47 -11.76
CA ARG A 145 -4.29 29.58 -11.39
C ARG A 145 -3.57 30.62 -10.54
N LEU A 146 -2.76 30.21 -9.58
CA LEU A 146 -1.96 31.14 -8.78
C LEU A 146 -1.00 31.93 -9.66
N SER A 147 -0.36 31.29 -10.64
CA SER A 147 0.54 31.94 -11.59
C SER A 147 -0.19 32.95 -12.49
N GLU A 148 -1.40 32.63 -12.96
CA GLU A 148 -2.24 33.54 -13.76
C GLU A 148 -2.64 34.79 -12.94
N GLN A 149 -3.06 34.61 -11.68
CA GLN A 149 -3.41 35.73 -10.79
C GLN A 149 -2.20 36.64 -10.52
N GLU A 150 -1.02 36.07 -10.33
CA GLU A 150 0.21 36.84 -10.11
C GLU A 150 0.64 37.63 -11.35
N SER A 151 0.37 37.10 -12.54
CA SER A 151 0.68 37.77 -13.82
C SER A 151 -0.30 38.91 -14.16
N GLY A 152 -1.32 39.14 -13.34
CA GLY A 152 -2.36 40.16 -13.61
C GLY A 152 -3.27 39.79 -14.80
N LEU A 153 -3.20 38.56 -15.32
CA LEU A 153 -4.07 38.10 -16.38
C LEU A 153 -5.48 37.90 -15.79
N SER A 154 -6.44 38.67 -16.33
CA SER A 154 -7.84 38.63 -15.87
C SER A 154 -8.38 37.20 -15.90
N ALA A 155 -9.22 36.84 -14.92
CA ALA A 155 -9.81 35.50 -14.73
C ALA A 155 -10.55 34.94 -15.97
N SER A 156 -10.81 35.75 -17.00
CA SER A 156 -11.54 35.42 -18.21
C SER A 156 -10.73 34.71 -19.29
N THR A 157 -9.39 34.64 -19.21
CA THR A 157 -8.54 34.22 -20.33
C THR A 157 -8.27 32.72 -20.43
N GLY A 158 -8.62 31.89 -19.43
CA GLY A 158 -8.38 30.45 -19.50
C GLY A 158 -9.51 29.63 -18.91
N SER A 159 -10.13 28.74 -19.69
CA SER A 159 -11.09 27.77 -19.17
C SER A 159 -10.39 26.66 -18.36
N ASP A 160 -11.09 26.01 -17.43
CA ASP A 160 -10.54 24.87 -16.67
C ASP A 160 -10.16 23.72 -17.61
N ARG A 161 -10.86 23.57 -18.76
CA ARG A 161 -10.50 22.61 -19.81
C ARG A 161 -9.13 22.91 -20.42
N SER A 162 -8.76 24.18 -20.63
CA SER A 162 -7.45 24.53 -21.20
C SER A 162 -6.32 24.23 -20.21
N ARG A 163 -6.56 24.47 -18.89
CA ARG A 163 -5.60 24.13 -17.83
C ARG A 163 -5.43 22.62 -17.69
N LEU A 164 -6.54 21.88 -17.68
CA LEU A 164 -6.51 20.42 -17.65
C LEU A 164 -5.73 19.87 -18.84
N ARG A 165 -5.95 20.42 -20.06
CA ARG A 165 -5.18 20.02 -21.25
C ARG A 165 -3.68 20.31 -21.08
N THR A 166 -3.31 21.43 -20.47
CA THR A 166 -1.91 21.76 -20.19
C THR A 166 -1.30 20.78 -19.19
N VAL A 167 -1.99 20.50 -18.09
CA VAL A 167 -1.55 19.54 -17.07
C VAL A 167 -1.45 18.14 -17.67
N SER A 168 -2.48 17.69 -18.42
CA SER A 168 -2.46 16.38 -19.08
C SER A 168 -1.30 16.25 -20.06
N ARG A 169 -0.97 17.31 -20.81
CA ARG A 169 0.19 17.32 -21.71
C ARG A 169 1.52 17.21 -20.94
N LEU A 170 1.65 17.88 -19.79
CA LEU A 170 2.85 17.77 -18.94
C LEU A 170 2.99 16.34 -18.41
N ILE A 171 1.90 15.75 -17.93
CA ILE A 171 1.88 14.35 -17.46
C ILE A 171 2.20 13.39 -18.61
N ALA A 172 1.58 13.57 -19.78
CA ALA A 172 1.82 12.72 -20.95
C ALA A 172 3.26 12.78 -21.46
N VAL A 173 3.97 13.89 -21.25
CA VAL A 173 5.40 13.99 -21.57
C VAL A 173 6.26 13.38 -20.44
N GLY A 174 5.86 13.55 -19.19
CA GLY A 174 6.60 13.02 -18.03
C GLY A 174 6.44 11.50 -17.84
N LEU A 175 5.27 10.95 -18.17
CA LEU A 175 4.96 9.54 -17.94
C LEU A 175 5.93 8.56 -18.65
N PRO A 176 6.23 8.69 -19.95
CA PRO A 176 7.21 7.81 -20.60
C PRO A 176 8.59 7.88 -19.92
N LEU A 177 9.00 9.07 -19.52
CA LEU A 177 10.27 9.25 -18.81
C LEU A 177 10.26 8.55 -17.45
N THR A 178 9.15 8.66 -16.71
CA THR A 178 8.97 7.98 -15.42
C THR A 178 8.99 6.48 -15.59
N LEU A 179 8.32 5.93 -16.62
CA LEU A 179 8.31 4.51 -16.93
C LEU A 179 9.73 4.02 -17.27
N VAL A 180 10.43 4.73 -18.16
CA VAL A 180 11.82 4.38 -18.49
C VAL A 180 12.72 4.45 -17.24
N ALA A 181 12.56 5.46 -16.41
CA ALA A 181 13.29 5.58 -15.16
C ALA A 181 12.98 4.39 -14.21
N PHE A 182 11.71 4.02 -14.08
CA PHE A 182 11.28 2.88 -13.26
C PHE A 182 11.90 1.56 -13.71
N TRP A 183 11.91 1.28 -15.01
CA TRP A 183 12.42 0.04 -15.58
C TRP A 183 13.96 -0.05 -15.58
N LEU A 184 14.65 1.09 -15.75
CA LEU A 184 16.12 1.14 -15.81
C LEU A 184 16.76 1.47 -14.47
N PHE A 185 16.02 1.92 -13.46
CA PHE A 185 16.61 2.18 -12.15
C PHE A 185 17.18 0.88 -11.56
N PRO A 186 18.48 0.84 -11.18
CA PRO A 186 19.10 -0.38 -10.68
C PRO A 186 18.38 -0.91 -9.44
N ARG A 187 17.89 -2.12 -9.49
CA ARG A 187 17.32 -2.81 -8.34
C ARG A 187 18.45 -3.48 -7.57
N LEU A 188 18.81 -2.91 -6.43
CA LEU A 188 19.81 -3.50 -5.55
C LEU A 188 19.17 -4.63 -4.75
N GLY A 189 19.80 -5.79 -4.72
CA GLY A 189 19.30 -6.96 -3.97
C GLY A 189 19.34 -6.74 -2.45
N THR A 190 20.16 -5.78 -1.98
CA THR A 190 20.21 -5.35 -0.58
C THR A 190 20.09 -3.83 -0.51
N PRO A 191 19.30 -3.29 0.44
CA PRO A 191 19.20 -1.86 0.65
C PRO A 191 20.57 -1.25 1.00
N LEU A 192 20.88 -0.06 0.47
CA LEU A 192 22.13 0.66 0.75
C LEU A 192 22.22 1.18 2.20
N TRP A 193 21.10 1.38 2.83
CA TRP A 193 20.93 1.69 4.25
C TRP A 193 20.03 0.64 4.83
N GLY A 194 20.41 0.08 5.97
CA GLY A 194 19.61 -0.94 6.65
C GLY A 194 18.14 -0.52 6.68
N VAL A 195 17.26 -1.41 6.23
CA VAL A 195 15.82 -1.16 6.39
C VAL A 195 15.57 -1.14 7.90
N PRO A 196 14.91 -0.13 8.44
CA PRO A 196 14.34 -0.25 9.78
C PRO A 196 13.47 -1.52 9.78
N GLU A 197 13.61 -2.38 10.78
CA GLU A 197 12.93 -3.69 10.85
C GLU A 197 11.40 -3.62 10.96
N LEU A 198 10.81 -2.50 10.58
CA LEU A 198 9.38 -2.21 10.63
C LEU A 198 8.76 -2.38 9.24
N SER A 199 8.81 -3.60 8.72
CA SER A 199 7.84 -3.98 7.69
C SER A 199 6.45 -3.93 8.29
N VAL A 200 5.46 -3.47 7.53
CA VAL A 200 4.03 -3.53 7.88
C VAL A 200 3.54 -4.96 7.68
N ALA A 201 4.26 -5.90 8.24
CA ALA A 201 3.82 -7.27 8.28
C ALA A 201 2.68 -7.33 9.30
N ARG A 202 1.48 -7.61 8.82
CA ARG A 202 0.33 -7.82 9.69
C ARG A 202 0.49 -9.14 10.42
N PRO A 203 -0.03 -9.29 11.67
CA PRO A 203 0.02 -10.55 12.38
C PRO A 203 -0.60 -11.66 11.51
N GLY A 204 0.16 -12.71 11.30
CA GLY A 204 -0.27 -13.94 10.61
C GLY A 204 -0.41 -15.08 11.60
N LEU A 205 -0.47 -16.31 11.08
CA LEU A 205 -0.47 -17.51 11.89
C LEU A 205 0.73 -17.51 12.85
N SER A 206 0.48 -17.99 14.07
CA SER A 206 1.47 -18.08 15.13
C SER A 206 1.82 -19.54 15.43
N GLU A 207 3.02 -19.77 15.94
CA GLU A 207 3.42 -21.04 16.58
C GLU A 207 2.89 -21.18 18.02
N GLU A 208 2.00 -20.29 18.41
CA GLU A 208 1.28 -20.27 19.67
C GLU A 208 -0.20 -19.99 19.41
N MET A 209 -1.06 -20.69 20.12
CA MET A 209 -2.50 -20.51 20.12
C MET A 209 -3.01 -20.54 21.57
N SER A 210 -3.64 -19.45 21.98
CA SER A 210 -4.37 -19.37 23.24
C SER A 210 -5.81 -18.98 22.95
N PRO A 211 -6.81 -19.69 23.49
CA PRO A 211 -8.20 -19.37 23.23
C PRO A 211 -8.53 -17.90 23.47
N GLY A 212 -9.09 -17.23 22.46
CA GLY A 212 -9.40 -15.80 22.48
C GLY A 212 -8.34 -14.86 21.87
N GLN A 213 -7.17 -15.34 21.48
CA GLN A 213 -6.12 -14.49 20.86
C GLN A 213 -6.36 -14.17 19.39
N TRP A 214 -7.11 -14.98 18.67
CA TRP A 214 -7.28 -14.83 17.21
C TRP A 214 -8.45 -13.93 16.81
N LEU A 215 -9.11 -13.26 17.74
CA LEU A 215 -10.26 -12.40 17.43
C LEU A 215 -9.90 -11.33 16.38
N ASP A 216 -8.75 -10.68 16.51
CA ASP A 216 -8.29 -9.67 15.54
C ASP A 216 -8.00 -10.27 14.16
N LEU A 217 -7.55 -11.53 14.11
CA LEU A 217 -7.27 -12.24 12.86
C LEU A 217 -8.57 -12.66 12.16
N ILE A 218 -9.55 -13.17 12.93
CA ILE A 218 -10.83 -13.68 12.43
C ILE A 218 -11.73 -12.56 11.89
N VAL A 219 -11.52 -11.30 12.28
CA VAL A 219 -12.28 -10.15 11.75
C VAL A 219 -11.56 -9.44 10.59
N ASP A 220 -10.32 -9.81 10.27
CA ASP A 220 -9.54 -9.20 9.17
C ASP A 220 -9.88 -9.86 7.82
N ASP A 221 -10.66 -9.16 6.99
CA ASP A 221 -11.07 -9.61 5.64
C ASP A 221 -9.97 -9.47 4.57
N SER A 222 -8.76 -9.06 4.94
CA SER A 222 -7.66 -8.91 3.99
C SER A 222 -7.13 -10.29 3.54
N PRO A 223 -6.65 -10.42 2.29
CA PRO A 223 -6.03 -11.64 1.81
C PRO A 223 -4.84 -12.07 2.68
N ALA A 224 -4.75 -13.35 3.00
CA ALA A 224 -3.59 -13.99 3.60
C ALA A 224 -2.73 -14.64 2.52
N LEU A 225 -3.38 -15.27 1.55
CA LEU A 225 -2.73 -15.92 0.41
C LEU A 225 -3.66 -15.96 -0.80
N ARG A 226 -3.06 -16.17 -1.97
CA ARG A 226 -3.77 -16.49 -3.21
C ARG A 226 -3.22 -17.78 -3.79
N ALA A 227 -4.10 -18.65 -4.27
CA ALA A 227 -3.71 -19.91 -4.90
C ALA A 227 -4.25 -19.98 -6.33
N THR A 228 -3.39 -20.37 -7.26
CA THR A 228 -3.74 -20.58 -8.66
C THR A 228 -3.46 -22.02 -9.01
N PHE A 229 -4.50 -22.81 -9.24
CA PHE A 229 -4.38 -24.22 -9.59
C PHE A 229 -4.08 -24.40 -11.08
N ARG A 230 -3.31 -25.43 -11.41
CA ARG A 230 -3.04 -25.89 -12.76
C ARG A 230 -3.68 -27.26 -12.96
N GLY A 231 -4.80 -27.30 -13.66
CA GLY A 231 -5.58 -28.53 -13.87
C GLY A 231 -6.72 -28.70 -12.86
N ALA A 232 -6.80 -29.86 -12.19
CA ALA A 232 -7.87 -30.14 -11.24
C ALA A 232 -7.75 -29.28 -9.99
N GLU A 233 -8.88 -28.72 -9.56
CA GLU A 233 -9.00 -27.96 -8.31
C GLU A 233 -9.57 -28.86 -7.21
N PRO A 234 -9.14 -28.74 -5.93
CA PRO A 234 -9.77 -29.42 -4.82
C PRO A 234 -11.19 -28.91 -4.57
N ALA A 235 -12.05 -29.74 -4.02
CA ALA A 235 -13.32 -29.25 -3.50
C ALA A 235 -13.06 -28.33 -2.29
N THR A 236 -13.92 -27.34 -2.05
CA THR A 236 -13.76 -26.37 -0.95
C THR A 236 -13.56 -27.05 0.40
N ARG A 237 -14.29 -28.15 0.65
CA ARG A 237 -14.16 -28.97 1.87
C ARG A 237 -12.80 -29.63 2.07
N ASP A 238 -11.99 -29.75 0.99
CA ASP A 238 -10.65 -30.34 1.02
C ASP A 238 -9.56 -29.25 1.07
N MET A 239 -9.94 -27.98 1.04
CA MET A 239 -9.01 -26.85 1.08
C MET A 239 -8.59 -26.52 2.51
N TYR A 240 -7.76 -27.37 3.08
CA TYR A 240 -7.07 -27.12 4.34
C TYR A 240 -5.62 -26.69 4.05
N TRP A 241 -5.36 -25.42 4.30
CA TRP A 241 -4.04 -24.80 4.14
C TRP A 241 -3.27 -24.97 5.43
N ARG A 242 -2.52 -26.05 5.51
CA ARG A 242 -1.76 -26.46 6.69
C ARG A 242 -0.66 -25.48 7.01
N GLY A 243 -0.63 -24.99 8.23
CA GLY A 243 0.42 -24.15 8.82
C GLY A 243 1.14 -24.87 9.98
N PRO A 244 1.48 -24.15 11.07
CA PRO A 244 2.14 -24.70 12.23
C PRO A 244 1.35 -25.78 12.95
N THR A 245 2.06 -26.81 13.41
CA THR A 245 1.52 -27.84 14.31
C THR A 245 1.98 -27.56 15.73
N LEU A 246 1.03 -27.49 16.65
CA LEU A 246 1.23 -27.18 18.07
C LEU A 246 1.12 -28.45 18.88
N THR A 247 2.20 -28.82 19.56
CA THR A 247 2.31 -30.11 20.27
C THR A 247 2.42 -29.97 21.77
N ASP A 248 2.88 -28.82 22.26
CA ASP A 248 3.05 -28.55 23.69
C ASP A 248 1.85 -27.78 24.25
N TYR A 249 1.35 -28.22 25.39
CA TYR A 249 0.25 -27.57 26.11
C TYR A 249 0.67 -27.28 27.56
N ASP A 250 0.56 -26.03 27.99
CA ASP A 250 0.96 -25.57 29.32
C ASP A 250 -0.21 -25.47 30.33
N GLY A 251 -1.41 -25.81 29.92
CA GLY A 251 -2.66 -25.66 30.69
C GLY A 251 -3.56 -24.53 30.19
N ARG A 252 -3.04 -23.65 29.35
CA ARG A 252 -3.77 -22.53 28.72
C ARG A 252 -3.47 -22.41 27.23
N SER A 253 -2.20 -22.43 26.86
CA SER A 253 -1.73 -22.18 25.51
C SER A 253 -1.16 -23.43 24.87
N TRP A 254 -1.39 -23.56 23.57
CA TRP A 254 -0.75 -24.55 22.71
C TRP A 254 0.43 -23.93 21.98
N THR A 255 1.59 -24.58 21.98
CA THR A 255 2.81 -24.09 21.32
C THR A 255 3.48 -25.16 20.46
N ALA A 256 4.21 -24.72 19.42
CA ALA A 256 5.06 -25.60 18.63
C ALA A 256 6.31 -26.02 19.41
N SER A 257 6.61 -27.32 19.45
CA SER A 257 7.76 -27.82 20.19
C SER A 257 9.08 -27.52 19.49
N PRO A 258 10.02 -26.81 20.14
CA PRO A 258 11.28 -26.40 19.48
C PRO A 258 12.14 -27.59 19.00
N TRP A 259 12.14 -28.72 19.71
CA TRP A 259 12.96 -29.86 19.33
C TRP A 259 12.45 -30.60 18.10
N LEU A 260 11.15 -30.60 17.83
CA LEU A 260 10.55 -31.21 16.64
C LEU A 260 10.94 -30.48 15.35
N ARG A 261 11.36 -29.23 15.43
CA ARG A 261 11.79 -28.44 14.25
C ARG A 261 13.08 -28.99 13.63
N HIS A 262 13.92 -29.63 14.45
CA HIS A 262 15.23 -30.11 14.03
C HIS A 262 15.23 -31.59 13.63
N LEU A 263 14.10 -32.27 13.82
CA LEU A 263 13.93 -33.63 13.37
C LEU A 263 13.53 -33.67 11.88
N PRO A 264 13.93 -34.72 11.14
CA PRO A 264 13.49 -34.90 9.77
C PRO A 264 11.96 -35.01 9.70
N PRO A 265 11.36 -34.61 8.57
CA PRO A 265 9.92 -34.76 8.36
C PRO A 265 9.49 -36.22 8.52
N ALA A 266 8.34 -36.42 9.16
CA ALA A 266 7.75 -37.74 9.31
C ALA A 266 7.30 -38.32 7.95
N GLU A 267 7.22 -39.63 7.85
CA GLU A 267 6.79 -40.32 6.64
C GLU A 267 5.33 -40.07 6.33
N VAL A 268 5.04 -39.73 5.07
CA VAL A 268 3.69 -39.53 4.56
C VAL A 268 3.46 -40.41 3.35
N ALA A 269 2.41 -41.23 3.39
CA ALA A 269 1.89 -41.90 2.22
C ALA A 269 0.85 -41.02 1.53
N HIS A 270 1.13 -40.63 0.30
CA HIS A 270 0.32 -39.75 -0.50
C HIS A 270 -0.76 -40.49 -1.30
N GLY A 271 -1.93 -39.86 -1.47
CA GLY A 271 -2.99 -40.38 -2.32
C GLY A 271 -2.68 -40.21 -3.81
N ALA A 272 -3.50 -40.85 -4.66
CA ALA A 272 -3.33 -40.80 -6.11
C ALA A 272 -3.69 -39.42 -6.72
N GLN A 273 -4.50 -38.62 -6.05
CA GLN A 273 -4.88 -37.30 -6.51
C GLN A 273 -3.79 -36.29 -6.19
N VAL A 274 -3.33 -35.58 -7.21
CA VAL A 274 -2.30 -34.55 -7.06
C VAL A 274 -2.87 -33.21 -7.54
N TRP A 275 -2.69 -32.18 -6.72
CA TRP A 275 -2.97 -30.80 -7.08
C TRP A 275 -1.68 -30.02 -7.32
N GLU A 276 -1.57 -29.43 -8.50
CA GLU A 276 -0.48 -28.52 -8.84
C GLU A 276 -0.97 -27.09 -8.72
N TYR A 277 -0.25 -26.26 -7.98
CA TYR A 277 -0.67 -24.88 -7.76
C TYR A 277 0.51 -23.94 -7.48
N GLU A 278 0.30 -22.68 -7.79
CA GLU A 278 1.12 -21.57 -7.32
C GLU A 278 0.44 -20.92 -6.13
N ILE A 279 1.15 -20.80 -5.02
CA ILE A 279 0.70 -20.03 -3.86
C ILE A 279 1.47 -18.71 -3.79
N ALA A 280 0.75 -17.59 -3.65
CA ALA A 280 1.28 -16.26 -3.39
C ALA A 280 0.88 -15.86 -1.96
N LEU A 281 1.87 -15.82 -1.06
CA LEU A 281 1.68 -15.45 0.34
C LEU A 281 1.85 -13.95 0.53
N GLU A 282 0.91 -13.33 1.24
CA GLU A 282 1.04 -11.94 1.67
C GLU A 282 2.12 -11.79 2.74
N PRO A 283 2.75 -10.60 2.88
CA PRO A 283 3.79 -10.37 3.86
C PRO A 283 3.34 -10.68 5.29
N THR A 284 4.21 -11.39 6.03
CA THR A 284 4.01 -11.69 7.45
C THR A 284 5.29 -11.36 8.23
N GLU A 285 5.17 -11.16 9.55
CA GLU A 285 6.34 -10.96 10.42
C GLU A 285 7.14 -12.24 10.65
N ARG A 286 6.60 -13.38 10.25
CA ARG A 286 7.11 -14.71 10.58
C ARG A 286 7.57 -15.45 9.31
N ASN A 287 8.45 -16.43 9.49
CA ASN A 287 8.93 -17.29 8.41
C ASN A 287 8.02 -18.49 8.13
N LEU A 288 6.81 -18.48 8.70
CA LEU A 288 5.87 -19.59 8.58
C LEU A 288 5.21 -19.60 7.21
N LEU A 289 5.18 -20.76 6.60
CA LEU A 289 4.54 -21.03 5.32
C LEU A 289 3.33 -21.92 5.51
N VAL A 290 2.42 -21.86 4.56
CA VAL A 290 1.28 -22.79 4.49
C VAL A 290 1.28 -23.51 3.15
N ALA A 291 0.80 -24.74 3.15
CA ALA A 291 0.57 -25.52 1.94
C ALA A 291 -0.80 -26.21 2.02
N LEU A 292 -1.37 -26.48 0.84
CA LEU A 292 -2.56 -27.29 0.76
C LEU A 292 -2.23 -28.72 1.16
N GLU A 293 -2.90 -29.26 2.15
CA GLU A 293 -2.67 -30.63 2.63
C GLU A 293 -1.18 -30.96 2.86
N MET A 294 -0.66 -32.03 2.25
CA MET A 294 0.73 -32.46 2.35
C MET A 294 1.48 -32.24 1.03
N PRO A 295 2.50 -31.39 0.97
CA PRO A 295 3.30 -31.20 -0.23
C PRO A 295 4.13 -32.45 -0.55
N LEU A 296 4.17 -32.82 -1.84
CA LEU A 296 4.95 -33.94 -2.37
C LEU A 296 6.46 -33.66 -2.39
N SER A 297 6.80 -32.39 -2.59
CA SER A 297 8.19 -31.92 -2.61
C SER A 297 8.25 -30.49 -2.11
N LEU A 298 9.41 -30.11 -1.58
CA LEU A 298 9.63 -28.76 -1.05
C LEU A 298 10.51 -27.97 -2.02
N PRO A 299 10.09 -26.76 -2.45
CA PRO A 299 10.93 -25.87 -3.22
C PRO A 299 12.18 -25.43 -2.45
N GLU A 300 13.20 -24.97 -3.19
CA GLU A 300 14.43 -24.44 -2.59
C GLU A 300 14.13 -23.28 -1.62
N GLY A 301 14.71 -23.34 -0.43
CA GLY A 301 14.50 -22.34 0.63
C GLY A 301 13.27 -22.59 1.50
N MET A 302 12.56 -23.71 1.30
CA MET A 302 11.48 -24.17 2.17
C MET A 302 11.93 -25.40 2.96
N HIS A 303 11.63 -25.44 4.25
CA HIS A 303 11.93 -26.55 5.14
C HIS A 303 10.68 -27.05 5.84
N ALA A 304 10.59 -28.36 6.03
CA ALA A 304 9.54 -28.98 6.83
C ALA A 304 10.14 -29.53 8.12
N SER A 305 9.44 -29.33 9.23
CA SER A 305 9.72 -29.98 10.51
C SER A 305 9.21 -31.43 10.52
N GLN A 306 9.46 -32.16 11.61
CA GLN A 306 8.92 -33.50 11.85
C GLN A 306 7.39 -33.54 11.67
N THR A 307 6.70 -32.50 12.11
CA THR A 307 5.24 -32.38 12.01
C THR A 307 4.74 -31.81 10.68
N HIS A 308 5.60 -31.64 9.68
CA HIS A 308 5.31 -30.98 8.42
C HIS A 308 4.87 -29.51 8.56
N SER A 309 5.26 -28.83 9.64
CA SER A 309 5.19 -27.37 9.68
C SER A 309 6.25 -26.78 8.77
N LEU A 310 5.84 -25.90 7.85
CA LEU A 310 6.71 -25.35 6.82
C LEU A 310 7.30 -24.01 7.24
N THR A 311 8.59 -23.84 7.00
CA THR A 311 9.31 -22.59 7.28
C THR A 311 10.17 -22.16 6.10
N SER A 312 10.31 -20.84 5.89
CA SER A 312 11.20 -20.26 4.91
C SER A 312 12.55 -19.88 5.53
N THR A 313 13.65 -20.06 4.80
CA THR A 313 14.96 -19.51 5.17
C THR A 313 15.03 -18.00 5.02
N ARG A 314 14.14 -17.41 4.24
CA ARG A 314 14.04 -15.96 4.01
C ARG A 314 12.89 -15.39 4.79
N ARG A 315 13.00 -14.13 5.23
CA ARG A 315 11.87 -13.39 5.81
C ARG A 315 10.79 -13.19 4.74
N LEU A 316 9.52 -13.31 5.15
CA LEU A 316 8.35 -13.13 4.27
C LEU A 316 7.85 -11.68 4.37
N ASP A 317 8.73 -10.71 4.18
CA ASP A 317 8.46 -9.27 4.28
C ASP A 317 7.83 -8.67 3.02
N ARG A 318 7.67 -9.47 1.99
CA ARG A 318 7.03 -9.13 0.71
C ARG A 318 6.22 -10.31 0.19
N VAL A 319 5.33 -10.07 -0.78
CA VAL A 319 4.60 -11.15 -1.44
C VAL A 319 5.59 -12.16 -2.03
N THR A 320 5.53 -13.39 -1.52
CA THR A 320 6.37 -14.49 -1.98
C THR A 320 5.55 -15.54 -2.71
N ARG A 321 6.13 -16.13 -3.77
CA ARG A 321 5.46 -17.14 -4.59
C ARG A 321 6.22 -18.44 -4.55
N TRP A 322 5.42 -19.52 -4.47
CA TRP A 322 5.93 -20.90 -4.43
C TRP A 322 5.10 -21.76 -5.37
N HIS A 323 5.76 -22.60 -6.15
CA HIS A 323 5.10 -23.63 -6.94
C HIS A 323 5.14 -24.93 -6.14
N LEU A 324 3.99 -25.50 -5.88
CA LEU A 324 3.82 -26.68 -5.04
C LEU A 324 2.97 -27.72 -5.76
N GLN A 325 3.23 -28.97 -5.40
CA GLN A 325 2.36 -30.10 -5.69
C GLN A 325 2.01 -30.74 -4.36
N SER A 326 0.72 -30.96 -4.12
CA SER A 326 0.21 -31.55 -2.88
C SER A 326 -0.78 -32.67 -3.17
N SER A 327 -0.94 -33.55 -2.21
CA SER A 327 -1.84 -34.68 -2.29
C SER A 327 -2.50 -34.92 -0.94
N PRO A 328 -3.74 -35.44 -0.89
CA PRO A 328 -4.31 -35.93 0.34
C PRO A 328 -3.43 -37.02 0.95
N GLN A 329 -3.30 -37.01 2.27
CA GLN A 329 -2.60 -38.06 2.98
C GLN A 329 -3.46 -39.33 3.07
N VAL A 330 -2.87 -40.49 2.80
CA VAL A 330 -3.47 -41.81 3.04
C VAL A 330 -3.03 -42.35 4.39
N ALA A 331 -1.76 -42.20 4.72
CA ALA A 331 -1.22 -42.47 6.05
C ALA A 331 -0.14 -41.42 6.38
N PHE A 332 -0.09 -41.01 7.64
CA PHE A 332 0.87 -40.03 8.13
C PHE A 332 1.49 -40.50 9.44
N GLU A 333 2.78 -40.85 9.40
CA GLU A 333 3.51 -41.36 10.56
C GLU A 333 2.80 -42.56 11.24
N PRO A 334 2.58 -43.67 10.52
CA PRO A 334 1.90 -44.83 11.09
C PRO A 334 2.68 -45.43 12.26
N ASP A 335 4.01 -45.33 12.25
CA ASP A 335 4.89 -45.80 13.31
C ASP A 335 5.32 -44.64 14.22
N LEU A 336 4.50 -44.32 15.22
CA LEU A 336 4.79 -43.26 16.17
C LEU A 336 5.77 -43.76 17.23
N SER A 337 6.98 -43.24 17.25
CA SER A 337 8.00 -43.61 18.24
C SER A 337 7.58 -43.27 19.68
N ALA A 338 8.06 -44.02 20.67
CA ALA A 338 7.69 -43.84 22.05
C ALA A 338 7.92 -42.40 22.60
N PRO A 339 9.02 -41.68 22.25
CA PRO A 339 9.19 -40.29 22.65
C PRO A 339 8.15 -39.35 22.04
N LEU A 340 7.81 -39.52 20.77
CA LEU A 340 6.80 -38.71 20.07
C LEU A 340 5.40 -38.98 20.62
N ARG A 341 5.09 -40.27 20.91
CA ARG A 341 3.84 -40.65 21.56
C ARG A 341 3.71 -40.01 22.96
N ALA A 342 4.78 -40.08 23.75
CA ALA A 342 4.79 -39.45 25.08
C ALA A 342 4.58 -37.93 25.00
N GLN A 343 5.19 -37.28 24.00
CA GLN A 343 4.99 -35.85 23.73
C GLN A 343 3.53 -35.54 23.37
N ALA A 344 2.93 -36.35 22.49
CA ALA A 344 1.57 -36.17 22.01
C ALA A 344 0.48 -36.54 23.02
N LEU A 345 0.85 -37.11 24.14
CA LEU A 345 -0.03 -37.40 25.28
C LEU A 345 0.20 -36.46 26.48
N ARG A 346 1.27 -35.66 26.45
CA ARG A 346 1.69 -34.85 27.60
C ARG A 346 0.68 -33.75 27.91
N LEU A 347 0.24 -33.69 29.17
CA LEU A 347 -0.61 -32.65 29.73
C LEU A 347 -0.06 -32.22 31.10
N PRO A 348 -0.15 -30.91 31.44
CA PRO A 348 0.26 -30.43 32.76
C PRO A 348 -0.69 -30.92 33.85
N GLU A 349 -0.15 -31.15 35.05
CA GLU A 349 -0.95 -31.53 36.20
C GLU A 349 -1.75 -30.36 36.78
N GLY A 350 -2.88 -30.65 37.42
CA GLY A 350 -3.65 -29.66 38.17
C GLY A 350 -4.54 -28.75 37.31
N PHE A 351 -4.76 -29.09 36.01
CA PHE A 351 -5.67 -28.41 35.11
C PHE A 351 -6.83 -29.32 34.71
N ASN A 352 -7.98 -28.72 34.42
CA ASN A 352 -9.17 -29.30 33.81
C ASN A 352 -9.65 -30.63 34.46
N PRO A 353 -9.94 -30.65 35.79
CA PRO A 353 -10.29 -31.89 36.49
C PRO A 353 -11.59 -32.54 36.00
N ARG A 354 -12.57 -31.76 35.54
CA ARG A 354 -13.87 -32.30 35.01
C ARG A 354 -13.65 -33.02 33.66
N THR A 355 -12.86 -32.41 32.77
CA THR A 355 -12.46 -33.01 31.48
C THR A 355 -11.70 -34.30 31.70
N ARG A 356 -10.81 -34.33 32.69
CA ARG A 356 -10.03 -35.49 33.08
C ARG A 356 -10.90 -36.64 33.59
N ALA A 357 -11.90 -36.33 34.39
CA ALA A 357 -12.88 -37.31 34.87
C ALA A 357 -13.73 -37.88 33.73
N LEU A 358 -14.24 -37.01 32.84
CA LEU A 358 -15.04 -37.40 31.69
C LEU A 358 -14.24 -38.30 30.73
N ALA A 359 -12.98 -37.92 30.42
CA ALA A 359 -12.14 -38.70 29.53
C ALA A 359 -11.88 -40.11 30.03
N ARG A 360 -11.66 -40.29 31.34
CA ARG A 360 -11.50 -41.62 31.98
C ARG A 360 -12.76 -42.43 31.88
N GLN A 361 -13.89 -41.84 32.23
CA GLN A 361 -15.19 -42.50 32.11
C GLN A 361 -15.42 -42.97 30.68
N TRP A 362 -15.21 -42.12 29.68
CA TRP A 362 -15.43 -42.49 28.28
C TRP A 362 -14.42 -43.53 27.78
N ARG A 363 -13.19 -43.53 28.30
CA ARG A 363 -12.19 -44.55 27.98
C ARG A 363 -12.61 -45.93 28.50
N ASP A 364 -13.19 -45.99 29.70
CA ASP A 364 -13.70 -47.24 30.32
C ASP A 364 -14.93 -47.81 29.58
N GLU A 365 -15.71 -46.93 28.95
CA GLU A 365 -16.94 -47.29 28.23
C GLU A 365 -16.72 -47.59 26.74
N ALA A 366 -15.73 -46.96 26.08
CA ALA A 366 -15.47 -47.08 24.66
C ALA A 366 -14.72 -48.36 24.32
N GLY A 367 -15.13 -49.01 23.22
CA GLY A 367 -14.48 -50.20 22.71
C GLY A 367 -13.15 -49.96 22.02
N ASP A 368 -13.01 -48.82 21.35
CA ASP A 368 -11.79 -48.39 20.67
C ASP A 368 -11.61 -46.85 20.61
N ASP A 369 -10.50 -46.39 20.05
CA ASP A 369 -10.18 -44.96 19.91
C ASP A 369 -11.13 -44.25 18.96
N ALA A 370 -11.58 -44.89 17.90
CA ALA A 370 -12.47 -44.33 16.91
C ALA A 370 -13.85 -44.05 17.48
N GLU A 371 -14.39 -44.98 18.30
CA GLU A 371 -15.66 -44.80 19.00
C GLU A 371 -15.60 -43.57 19.94
N LEU A 372 -14.50 -43.40 20.65
CA LEU A 372 -14.34 -42.26 21.57
C LEU A 372 -14.28 -40.93 20.81
N VAL A 373 -13.55 -40.88 19.69
CA VAL A 373 -13.51 -39.69 18.80
C VAL A 373 -14.89 -39.34 18.27
N GLU A 374 -15.64 -40.31 17.75
CA GLU A 374 -16.99 -40.09 17.24
C GLU A 374 -17.97 -39.67 18.34
N ARG A 375 -17.87 -40.24 19.55
CA ARG A 375 -18.66 -39.83 20.73
C ARG A 375 -18.40 -38.35 21.06
N ALA A 376 -17.15 -37.92 21.08
CA ALA A 376 -16.80 -36.55 21.35
C ALA A 376 -17.34 -35.59 20.29
N LEU A 377 -17.21 -35.95 18.99
CA LEU A 377 -17.77 -35.17 17.89
C LEU A 377 -19.32 -35.10 17.94
N ALA A 378 -19.98 -36.21 18.28
CA ALA A 378 -21.44 -36.23 18.42
C ALA A 378 -21.90 -35.33 19.58
N TRP A 379 -21.20 -35.36 20.72
CA TRP A 379 -21.48 -34.48 21.85
C TRP A 379 -21.32 -33.01 21.47
N ILE A 380 -20.21 -32.65 20.83
CA ILE A 380 -19.95 -31.30 20.37
C ILE A 380 -21.01 -30.83 19.36
N ARG A 381 -21.40 -31.69 18.42
CA ARG A 381 -22.42 -31.37 17.40
C ARG A 381 -23.78 -31.06 18.00
N ASN A 382 -24.15 -31.75 19.07
CA ASN A 382 -25.49 -31.67 19.63
C ASN A 382 -25.66 -30.56 20.66
N ASP A 383 -24.60 -30.29 21.44
CA ASP A 383 -24.72 -29.48 22.66
C ASP A 383 -23.98 -28.15 22.58
N PHE A 384 -23.19 -27.91 21.53
CA PHE A 384 -22.35 -26.72 21.43
C PHE A 384 -22.76 -25.76 20.31
N ALA A 385 -22.43 -24.48 20.48
CA ALA A 385 -22.70 -23.43 19.49
C ALA A 385 -21.41 -22.71 19.07
N TYR A 386 -21.38 -22.27 17.82
CA TYR A 386 -20.29 -21.41 17.33
C TYR A 386 -20.58 -19.95 17.63
N THR A 387 -19.65 -19.27 18.31
CA THR A 387 -19.72 -17.83 18.60
C THR A 387 -18.31 -17.23 18.71
N LEU A 388 -18.16 -15.96 18.28
CA LEU A 388 -16.95 -15.16 18.52
C LEU A 388 -17.00 -14.36 19.83
N ASP A 389 -18.20 -14.23 20.41
CA ASP A 389 -18.41 -13.54 21.69
C ASP A 389 -18.23 -14.55 22.83
N THR A 390 -17.01 -14.63 23.33
CA THR A 390 -16.60 -15.56 24.40
C THR A 390 -15.98 -14.79 25.55
N PRO A 391 -16.28 -15.17 26.81
CA PRO A 391 -15.59 -14.61 27.97
C PRO A 391 -14.11 -15.02 27.97
N LEU A 392 -13.28 -14.21 28.61
CA LEU A 392 -11.86 -14.56 28.81
C LEU A 392 -11.76 -15.84 29.66
N PRO A 393 -10.98 -16.83 29.23
CA PRO A 393 -10.87 -18.11 29.94
C PRO A 393 -10.15 -17.96 31.29
N GLY A 394 -10.64 -18.65 32.28
CA GLY A 394 -10.03 -18.78 33.60
C GLY A 394 -8.90 -19.82 33.62
N ARG A 395 -8.62 -20.34 34.83
CA ARG A 395 -7.56 -21.34 35.03
C ARG A 395 -7.89 -22.70 34.37
N HIS A 396 -9.14 -23.11 34.39
CA HIS A 396 -9.60 -24.39 33.87
C HIS A 396 -10.35 -24.16 32.54
N ALA A 397 -9.68 -23.51 31.59
CA ALA A 397 -10.29 -23.04 30.34
C ALA A 397 -11.04 -24.14 29.57
N VAL A 398 -10.55 -25.37 29.57
CA VAL A 398 -11.19 -26.47 28.87
C VAL A 398 -12.43 -26.95 29.63
N ASP A 399 -12.39 -27.03 30.96
CA ASP A 399 -13.57 -27.35 31.76
C ASP A 399 -14.68 -26.31 31.62
N GLU A 400 -14.28 -25.00 31.69
CA GLU A 400 -15.20 -23.88 31.50
C GLU A 400 -15.87 -23.93 30.11
N PHE A 401 -15.09 -24.21 29.07
CA PHE A 401 -15.63 -24.35 27.72
C PHE A 401 -16.58 -25.57 27.57
N LEU A 402 -16.13 -26.75 28.02
CA LEU A 402 -16.86 -27.99 27.77
C LEU A 402 -18.14 -28.09 28.61
N PHE A 403 -18.19 -27.53 29.81
CA PHE A 403 -19.28 -27.78 30.73
C PHE A 403 -20.09 -26.55 31.14
N ASP A 404 -19.52 -25.34 31.00
CA ASP A 404 -20.17 -24.14 31.51
C ASP A 404 -20.58 -23.20 30.37
N GLN A 405 -19.76 -23.04 29.33
CA GLN A 405 -20.02 -22.14 28.21
C GLN A 405 -20.69 -22.84 27.03
N GLN A 406 -20.18 -23.98 26.63
CA GLN A 406 -20.60 -24.79 25.48
C GLN A 406 -20.76 -23.96 24.17
N ALA A 407 -20.03 -22.85 24.09
CA ALA A 407 -20.05 -21.94 22.97
C ALA A 407 -18.67 -21.30 22.79
N GLY A 408 -18.21 -21.21 21.54
CA GLY A 408 -16.89 -20.66 21.22
C GLY A 408 -16.58 -20.77 19.73
N PHE A 409 -15.31 -20.64 19.38
CA PHE A 409 -14.82 -20.73 18.00
C PHE A 409 -13.65 -21.72 17.89
N CYS A 410 -13.05 -21.87 16.71
CA CYS A 410 -12.11 -22.96 16.38
C CYS A 410 -11.00 -23.19 17.41
N GLU A 411 -10.43 -22.13 18.02
CA GLU A 411 -9.42 -22.27 19.07
C GLU A 411 -9.94 -23.04 20.30
N HIS A 412 -11.17 -22.73 20.73
CA HIS A 412 -11.81 -23.39 21.89
C HIS A 412 -12.10 -24.85 21.60
N PHE A 413 -12.73 -25.12 20.46
CA PHE A 413 -13.07 -26.47 20.03
C PHE A 413 -11.84 -27.35 19.89
N SER A 414 -10.80 -26.86 19.17
CA SER A 414 -9.59 -27.64 18.91
C SER A 414 -8.76 -27.86 20.18
N ALA A 415 -8.62 -26.83 21.03
CA ALA A 415 -7.91 -26.96 22.30
C ALA A 415 -8.59 -27.98 23.21
N ALA A 416 -9.90 -27.86 23.41
CA ALA A 416 -10.67 -28.73 24.28
C ALA A 416 -10.71 -30.18 23.78
N PHE A 417 -10.91 -30.37 22.48
CA PHE A 417 -10.92 -31.68 21.86
C PHE A 417 -9.56 -32.39 22.00
N ALA A 418 -8.46 -31.70 21.72
CA ALA A 418 -7.13 -32.27 21.85
C ALA A 418 -6.79 -32.64 23.30
N VAL A 419 -7.20 -31.82 24.30
CA VAL A 419 -7.02 -32.14 25.71
C VAL A 419 -7.86 -33.37 26.10
N LEU A 420 -9.12 -33.44 25.67
CA LEU A 420 -10.01 -34.58 25.93
C LEU A 420 -9.41 -35.90 25.38
N MET A 421 -8.90 -35.88 24.14
CA MET A 421 -8.25 -37.03 23.51
C MET A 421 -7.00 -37.46 24.30
N ARG A 422 -6.12 -36.50 24.67
CA ARG A 422 -4.91 -36.79 25.44
C ARG A 422 -5.22 -37.40 26.83
N GLU A 423 -6.22 -36.86 27.52
CA GLU A 423 -6.65 -37.42 28.83
C GLU A 423 -7.24 -38.84 28.68
N ALA A 424 -7.83 -39.12 27.52
CA ALA A 424 -8.31 -40.47 27.19
C ALA A 424 -7.18 -41.41 26.70
N GLY A 425 -5.94 -40.99 26.67
CA GLY A 425 -4.79 -41.78 26.22
C GLY A 425 -4.60 -41.88 24.71
N ILE A 426 -5.32 -41.06 23.94
CA ILE A 426 -5.19 -40.95 22.48
C ILE A 426 -4.24 -39.82 22.13
N PRO A 427 -3.12 -40.08 21.41
CA PRO A 427 -2.21 -39.02 21.00
C PRO A 427 -2.93 -38.00 20.11
N ALA A 428 -2.82 -36.73 20.48
CA ALA A 428 -3.48 -35.62 19.76
C ALA A 428 -2.59 -34.38 19.72
N ARG A 429 -2.73 -33.57 18.65
CA ARG A 429 -2.04 -32.30 18.46
C ARG A 429 -2.93 -31.31 17.73
N VAL A 430 -2.71 -30.02 17.94
CA VAL A 430 -3.45 -28.96 17.26
C VAL A 430 -2.68 -28.51 16.04
N VAL A 431 -3.37 -28.32 14.93
CA VAL A 431 -2.81 -27.74 13.70
C VAL A 431 -3.51 -26.43 13.43
N THR A 432 -2.74 -25.43 13.11
CA THR A 432 -3.24 -24.11 12.74
C THR A 432 -2.98 -23.84 11.25
N GLY A 433 -3.84 -23.06 10.62
CA GLY A 433 -3.75 -22.81 9.20
C GLY A 433 -4.90 -21.94 8.72
N TYR A 434 -5.33 -22.19 7.49
CA TYR A 434 -6.54 -21.60 6.93
C TYR A 434 -7.41 -22.70 6.34
N VAL A 435 -8.71 -22.41 6.16
CA VAL A 435 -9.64 -23.36 5.55
C VAL A 435 -10.50 -22.66 4.50
N GLY A 436 -10.81 -23.39 3.40
CA GLY A 436 -11.63 -22.87 2.32
C GLY A 436 -10.90 -21.80 1.49
N GLY A 437 -11.64 -20.79 1.15
CA GLY A 437 -11.29 -19.69 0.26
C GLY A 437 -12.42 -19.43 -0.72
N TYR A 438 -12.33 -18.36 -1.49
CA TYR A 438 -13.27 -18.06 -2.56
C TYR A 438 -12.57 -17.78 -3.87
N ARG A 439 -13.23 -18.06 -4.99
CA ARG A 439 -12.66 -17.89 -6.33
C ARG A 439 -12.87 -16.46 -6.82
N ASN A 440 -11.82 -15.78 -7.22
CA ASN A 440 -11.91 -14.48 -7.89
C ASN A 440 -12.39 -14.69 -9.34
N ALA A 441 -13.52 -14.09 -9.69
CA ALA A 441 -14.16 -14.25 -10.99
C ALA A 441 -13.33 -13.71 -12.17
N TYR A 442 -12.51 -12.68 -11.94
CA TYR A 442 -11.71 -12.03 -13.00
C TYR A 442 -10.33 -12.65 -13.18
N GLY A 443 -9.73 -13.18 -12.11
CA GLY A 443 -8.34 -13.61 -12.11
C GLY A 443 -8.13 -15.12 -12.19
N ASN A 444 -9.19 -15.92 -12.10
CA ASN A 444 -9.15 -17.40 -12.08
C ASN A 444 -8.20 -17.96 -11.03
N TYR A 445 -8.22 -17.40 -9.81
CA TYR A 445 -7.46 -17.86 -8.66
C TYR A 445 -8.32 -17.83 -7.40
N TRP A 446 -7.91 -18.58 -6.39
CA TRP A 446 -8.55 -18.61 -5.09
C TRP A 446 -7.92 -17.58 -4.16
N ILE A 447 -8.74 -16.91 -3.36
CA ILE A 447 -8.34 -15.99 -2.29
C ILE A 447 -8.69 -16.64 -0.97
N VAL A 448 -7.70 -16.79 -0.12
CA VAL A 448 -7.86 -17.19 1.29
C VAL A 448 -7.54 -15.97 2.13
N ARG A 449 -8.46 -15.58 2.98
CA ARG A 449 -8.38 -14.35 3.78
C ARG A 449 -7.85 -14.66 5.18
N ARG A 450 -7.45 -13.65 5.90
CA ARG A 450 -7.03 -13.79 7.30
C ARG A 450 -8.15 -14.30 8.18
N MET A 451 -9.38 -13.85 7.93
CA MET A 451 -10.57 -14.34 8.62
C MET A 451 -10.91 -15.83 8.36
N ASP A 452 -10.30 -16.44 7.36
CA ASP A 452 -10.40 -17.86 7.08
C ASP A 452 -9.37 -18.68 7.91
N ALA A 453 -8.65 -18.01 8.85
CA ALA A 453 -7.77 -18.67 9.80
C ALA A 453 -8.55 -19.69 10.64
N HIS A 454 -7.95 -20.86 10.80
CA HIS A 454 -8.61 -22.00 11.40
C HIS A 454 -7.65 -22.87 12.20
N ALA A 455 -8.19 -23.52 13.22
CA ALA A 455 -7.50 -24.53 14.00
C ALA A 455 -8.30 -25.83 13.98
N TRP A 456 -7.61 -26.94 13.79
CA TRP A 456 -8.16 -28.28 13.84
C TRP A 456 -7.27 -29.21 14.65
N VAL A 457 -7.68 -30.45 14.86
CA VAL A 457 -6.94 -31.46 15.61
C VAL A 457 -6.46 -32.57 14.68
N GLU A 458 -5.31 -33.10 14.95
CA GLU A 458 -4.88 -34.41 14.44
C GLU A 458 -4.82 -35.40 15.58
N VAL A 459 -5.45 -36.55 15.36
CA VAL A 459 -5.51 -37.68 16.29
C VAL A 459 -4.77 -38.85 15.66
N TRP A 460 -3.94 -39.54 16.44
CA TRP A 460 -3.15 -40.65 15.94
C TRP A 460 -3.85 -41.99 16.17
N PHE A 461 -3.94 -42.78 15.10
CA PHE A 461 -4.47 -44.16 15.10
C PHE A 461 -3.40 -45.13 14.60
N GLU A 462 -3.31 -46.31 15.20
CA GLU A 462 -2.31 -47.33 14.87
C GLU A 462 -2.29 -47.75 13.40
N THR A 463 -3.42 -47.71 12.72
CA THR A 463 -3.56 -48.20 11.34
C THR A 463 -3.26 -47.13 10.28
N ARG A 464 -3.46 -45.83 10.61
CA ARG A 464 -3.40 -44.73 9.64
C ARG A 464 -2.42 -43.62 10.04
N GLY A 465 -1.91 -43.68 11.27
CA GLY A 465 -1.14 -42.57 11.85
C GLY A 465 -2.02 -41.36 12.17
N TRP A 466 -1.51 -40.17 11.92
CA TRP A 466 -2.23 -38.92 12.18
C TRP A 466 -3.39 -38.70 11.21
N VAL A 467 -4.57 -38.52 11.74
CA VAL A 467 -5.80 -38.25 11.00
C VAL A 467 -6.37 -36.91 11.43
N ARG A 468 -6.73 -36.07 10.46
CA ARG A 468 -7.42 -34.80 10.72
C ARG A 468 -8.80 -35.03 11.29
N VAL A 469 -9.10 -34.38 12.40
CA VAL A 469 -10.42 -34.30 13.03
C VAL A 469 -10.70 -32.81 13.28
N ASP A 470 -11.80 -32.33 12.73
CA ASP A 470 -12.21 -30.94 12.88
C ASP A 470 -13.49 -30.82 13.71
N PRO A 471 -13.39 -30.56 15.03
CA PRO A 471 -14.56 -30.43 15.88
C PRO A 471 -15.42 -29.20 15.55
N THR A 472 -14.83 -28.15 14.94
CA THR A 472 -15.59 -26.98 14.52
C THR A 472 -16.50 -27.28 13.33
N ALA A 473 -16.03 -28.12 12.39
CA ALA A 473 -16.84 -28.57 11.26
C ALA A 473 -18.07 -29.39 11.70
N ALA A 474 -18.04 -29.99 12.88
CA ALA A 474 -19.20 -30.70 13.45
C ALA A 474 -20.31 -29.74 13.90
N VAL A 475 -19.98 -28.52 14.35
CA VAL A 475 -20.93 -27.52 14.88
C VAL A 475 -21.33 -26.49 13.82
N ALA A 476 -20.38 -26.03 13.01
CA ALA A 476 -20.60 -24.96 12.04
C ALA A 476 -19.97 -25.32 10.69
N PRO A 477 -20.50 -26.34 9.99
CA PRO A 477 -19.97 -26.79 8.71
C PRO A 477 -19.97 -25.69 7.65
N GLU A 478 -20.92 -24.76 7.71
CA GLU A 478 -21.00 -23.58 6.83
C GLU A 478 -19.81 -22.64 6.97
N ARG A 479 -19.18 -22.60 8.14
CA ARG A 479 -17.94 -21.78 8.34
C ARG A 479 -16.73 -22.37 7.63
N ILE A 480 -16.74 -23.68 7.40
CA ILE A 480 -15.61 -24.44 6.88
C ILE A 480 -15.80 -24.72 5.38
N TYR A 481 -17.02 -25.05 4.96
CA TYR A 481 -17.27 -25.61 3.64
C TYR A 481 -17.96 -24.66 2.67
N ASP A 482 -18.64 -23.61 3.18
CA ASP A 482 -19.31 -22.65 2.33
C ASP A 482 -18.33 -21.56 1.85
N THR A 483 -18.38 -21.26 0.57
CA THR A 483 -17.66 -20.11 0.02
C THR A 483 -18.33 -18.80 0.41
N LEU A 484 -17.63 -17.67 0.24
CA LEU A 484 -18.23 -16.35 0.40
C LEU A 484 -19.43 -16.17 -0.55
N GLU A 485 -19.38 -16.77 -1.75
CA GLU A 485 -20.47 -16.73 -2.73
C GLU A 485 -21.71 -17.45 -2.19
N ASP A 486 -21.55 -18.63 -1.56
CA ASP A 486 -22.63 -19.37 -0.95
C ASP A 486 -23.29 -18.57 0.20
N ARG A 487 -22.45 -17.93 1.03
CA ARG A 487 -22.92 -17.08 2.14
C ARG A 487 -23.61 -15.79 1.68
N LEU A 488 -23.12 -15.16 0.61
CA LEU A 488 -23.72 -13.95 0.06
C LEU A 488 -24.96 -14.24 -0.80
N GLY A 489 -25.02 -15.40 -1.45
CA GLY A 489 -26.17 -15.85 -2.25
C GLY A 489 -27.40 -16.16 -1.40
N MET A 490 -27.25 -16.61 -0.16
CA MET A 490 -28.34 -16.88 0.77
C MET A 490 -28.87 -15.64 1.50
N GLY A 491 -28.11 -14.56 1.55
CA GLY A 491 -28.49 -13.29 2.17
C GLY A 491 -28.68 -12.17 1.15
N GLY A 492 -29.82 -12.11 0.45
CA GLY A 492 -30.15 -11.10 -0.59
C GLY A 492 -29.96 -9.63 -0.18
N GLY A 493 -28.75 -9.27 0.27
CA GLY A 493 -28.36 -7.96 0.75
C GLY A 493 -27.32 -7.27 -0.12
N ALA A 494 -27.00 -6.00 0.20
CA ALA A 494 -26.06 -5.12 -0.51
C ALA A 494 -24.66 -5.72 -0.76
N GLY A 495 -24.27 -6.78 -0.05
CA GLY A 495 -22.98 -7.47 -0.21
C GLY A 495 -22.78 -8.13 -1.56
N GLY A 496 -23.81 -8.77 -2.13
CA GLY A 496 -23.74 -9.41 -3.45
C GLY A 496 -23.56 -8.43 -4.60
N ALA A 497 -24.07 -7.19 -4.48
CA ALA A 497 -23.92 -6.15 -5.49
C ALA A 497 -22.48 -5.56 -5.50
N LEU A 498 -21.74 -5.66 -4.41
CA LEU A 498 -20.38 -5.14 -4.29
C LEU A 498 -19.30 -6.18 -4.62
N ALA A 499 -19.63 -7.48 -4.61
CA ALA A 499 -18.68 -8.56 -4.88
C ALA A 499 -17.88 -8.37 -6.19
N PRO A 500 -18.51 -8.02 -7.35
CA PRO A 500 -17.76 -7.79 -8.59
C PRO A 500 -16.75 -6.64 -8.48
N ILE A 501 -17.08 -5.61 -7.70
CA ILE A 501 -16.20 -4.46 -7.49
C ILE A 501 -15.00 -4.85 -6.64
N LEU A 502 -15.22 -5.65 -5.59
CA LEU A 502 -14.17 -6.16 -4.71
C LEU A 502 -13.24 -7.11 -5.47
N ASP A 503 -13.78 -8.01 -6.26
CA ASP A 503 -13.02 -8.93 -7.12
C ASP A 503 -12.17 -8.19 -8.15
N LEU A 504 -12.74 -7.18 -8.81
CA LEU A 504 -12.00 -6.32 -9.74
C LEU A 504 -10.88 -5.56 -9.01
N GLY A 505 -11.17 -5.08 -7.80
CA GLY A 505 -10.19 -4.40 -6.94
C GLY A 505 -9.01 -5.31 -6.57
N ASP A 506 -9.28 -6.54 -6.16
CA ASP A 506 -8.23 -7.52 -5.84
C ASP A 506 -7.45 -7.96 -7.08
N TRP A 507 -8.12 -8.19 -8.21
CA TRP A 507 -7.47 -8.49 -9.49
C TRP A 507 -6.52 -7.35 -9.93
N ALA A 508 -6.98 -6.10 -9.83
CA ALA A 508 -6.16 -4.94 -10.15
C ALA A 508 -4.96 -4.81 -9.18
N ARG A 509 -5.17 -5.07 -7.89
CA ARG A 509 -4.11 -5.06 -6.86
C ARG A 509 -3.09 -6.18 -7.11
N ARG A 510 -3.54 -7.38 -7.48
CA ARG A 510 -2.64 -8.48 -7.87
C ARG A 510 -1.79 -8.10 -9.09
N GLY A 511 -2.42 -7.59 -10.16
CA GLY A 511 -1.71 -7.13 -11.35
C GLY A 511 -0.68 -6.03 -11.02
N TRP A 512 -1.03 -5.12 -10.14
CA TRP A 512 -0.14 -4.09 -9.62
C TRP A 512 1.05 -4.66 -8.85
N ASN A 513 0.78 -5.59 -7.92
CA ASN A 513 1.82 -6.28 -7.17
C ASN A 513 2.77 -7.03 -8.11
N ASP A 514 2.23 -7.66 -9.15
CA ASP A 514 3.01 -8.44 -10.12
C ASP A 514 3.88 -7.57 -11.03
N LEU A 515 3.34 -6.45 -11.50
CA LEU A 515 4.00 -5.61 -12.51
C LEU A 515 4.88 -4.52 -11.91
N VAL A 516 4.52 -4.01 -10.73
CA VAL A 516 5.17 -2.85 -10.12
C VAL A 516 5.96 -3.23 -8.88
N LEU A 517 5.31 -3.80 -7.86
CA LEU A 517 5.97 -4.10 -6.58
C LEU A 517 6.87 -5.33 -6.67
N GLY A 518 6.45 -6.35 -7.42
CA GLY A 518 7.24 -7.58 -7.67
C GLY A 518 8.32 -7.42 -8.75
N PHE A 519 8.57 -6.21 -9.24
CA PHE A 519 9.64 -5.96 -10.21
C PHE A 519 10.98 -5.81 -9.46
N ASP A 520 11.65 -6.93 -9.25
CA ASP A 520 12.95 -7.05 -8.56
C ASP A 520 14.15 -7.13 -9.52
N ALA A 521 15.35 -7.34 -8.97
CA ALA A 521 16.59 -7.45 -9.74
C ALA A 521 16.57 -8.61 -10.73
N ASP A 522 15.98 -9.76 -10.35
CA ASP A 522 15.92 -10.95 -11.20
C ASP A 522 15.00 -10.72 -12.40
N ARG A 523 13.82 -10.15 -12.18
CA ARG A 523 12.91 -9.78 -13.27
C ARG A 523 13.49 -8.68 -14.17
N GLN A 524 14.19 -7.72 -13.58
CA GLN A 524 14.92 -6.71 -14.36
C GLN A 524 15.95 -7.36 -15.27
N GLN A 525 16.72 -8.33 -14.77
CA GLN A 525 17.71 -9.04 -15.55
C GLN A 525 17.07 -9.87 -16.67
N ILE A 526 16.00 -10.61 -16.39
CA ILE A 526 15.26 -11.39 -17.40
C ILE A 526 14.73 -10.46 -18.51
N MET A 527 14.19 -9.29 -18.15
CA MET A 527 13.73 -8.30 -19.12
C MET A 527 14.89 -7.79 -19.99
N LEU A 528 16.04 -7.47 -19.40
CA LEU A 528 17.22 -6.98 -20.12
C LEU A 528 17.77 -8.05 -21.07
N GLN A 529 17.77 -9.33 -20.68
CA GLN A 529 18.17 -10.45 -21.53
C GLN A 529 17.28 -10.58 -22.78
N ARG A 530 15.95 -10.34 -22.64
CA ARG A 530 15.02 -10.38 -23.80
C ARG A 530 15.30 -9.29 -24.85
N ILE A 531 15.95 -8.20 -24.45
CA ILE A 531 16.38 -7.11 -25.37
C ILE A 531 17.84 -7.28 -25.79
N GLY A 532 18.45 -8.46 -25.57
CA GLY A 532 19.82 -8.77 -26.02
C GLY A 532 20.95 -8.28 -25.10
N ILE A 533 20.61 -7.88 -23.87
CA ILE A 533 21.58 -7.44 -22.86
C ILE A 533 21.80 -8.58 -21.85
N GLU A 534 22.79 -9.42 -22.11
CA GLU A 534 22.98 -10.68 -21.37
C GLU A 534 23.39 -10.52 -19.91
N ARG A 535 24.16 -9.50 -19.53
CA ARG A 535 24.52 -9.16 -18.13
C ARG A 535 24.93 -7.71 -18.00
N LEU A 536 24.14 -6.90 -17.31
CA LEU A 536 24.59 -5.60 -16.82
C LEU A 536 24.89 -5.71 -15.33
N ASP A 537 26.14 -5.47 -14.97
CA ASP A 537 26.53 -5.19 -13.59
C ASP A 537 25.69 -4.01 -13.07
N PRO A 538 25.16 -4.02 -11.83
CA PRO A 538 24.40 -2.91 -11.24
C PRO A 538 25.07 -1.55 -11.40
N THR A 539 26.41 -1.50 -11.38
CA THR A 539 27.19 -0.28 -11.59
C THR A 539 27.03 0.26 -13.01
N ARG A 540 27.08 -0.59 -14.03
CA ARG A 540 26.90 -0.20 -15.43
C ARG A 540 25.47 0.24 -15.71
N LEU A 541 24.50 -0.41 -15.11
CA LEU A 541 23.08 -0.04 -15.19
C LEU A 541 22.86 1.33 -14.53
N GLY A 542 23.49 1.58 -13.37
CA GLY A 542 23.48 2.89 -12.71
C GLY A 542 24.09 4.02 -13.56
N LEU A 543 25.21 3.75 -14.22
CA LEU A 543 25.84 4.70 -15.15
C LEU A 543 24.95 4.98 -16.36
N LEU A 544 24.34 3.95 -16.95
CA LEU A 544 23.39 4.11 -18.06
C LEU A 544 22.17 4.95 -17.62
N PHE A 545 21.61 4.66 -16.47
CA PHE A 545 20.51 5.43 -15.88
C PHE A 545 20.93 6.91 -15.67
N ALA A 546 22.07 7.16 -15.06
CA ALA A 546 22.58 8.50 -14.82
C ALA A 546 22.80 9.28 -16.13
N LEU A 547 23.33 8.63 -17.16
CA LEU A 547 23.48 9.20 -18.49
C LEU A 547 22.14 9.58 -19.10
N LEU A 548 21.18 8.67 -19.11
CA LEU A 548 19.84 8.90 -19.67
C LEU A 548 19.09 9.99 -18.88
N ALA A 549 19.19 10.00 -17.56
CA ALA A 549 18.61 11.04 -16.72
C ALA A 549 19.22 12.41 -17.01
N THR A 550 20.54 12.49 -17.20
CA THR A 550 21.25 13.72 -17.56
C THR A 550 20.81 14.21 -18.95
N LEU A 551 20.69 13.32 -19.92
CA LEU A 551 20.22 13.66 -21.27
C LEU A 551 18.75 14.15 -21.24
N ALA A 552 17.89 13.48 -20.47
CA ALA A 552 16.49 13.87 -20.29
C ALA A 552 16.35 15.24 -19.61
N LEU A 553 17.14 15.49 -18.57
CA LEU A 553 17.21 16.79 -17.90
C LEU A 553 17.71 17.89 -18.85
N GLY A 554 18.77 17.61 -19.59
CA GLY A 554 19.30 18.52 -20.61
C GLY A 554 18.28 18.84 -21.69
N TRP A 555 17.56 17.83 -22.17
CA TRP A 555 16.47 18.02 -23.14
C TRP A 555 15.30 18.82 -22.55
N MET A 556 14.92 18.55 -21.31
CA MET A 556 13.88 19.30 -20.60
C MET A 556 14.27 20.77 -20.45
N LEU A 557 15.49 21.05 -20.00
CA LEU A 557 16.02 22.40 -19.88
C LEU A 557 16.05 23.12 -21.25
N TRP A 558 16.43 22.40 -22.32
CA TRP A 558 16.40 22.93 -23.67
C TRP A 558 14.99 23.27 -24.16
N VAL A 559 14.00 22.41 -23.88
CA VAL A 559 12.58 22.65 -24.21
C VAL A 559 12.06 23.87 -23.46
N VAL A 560 12.33 23.98 -22.14
CA VAL A 560 11.95 25.14 -21.33
C VAL A 560 12.60 26.42 -21.86
N ALA A 561 13.90 26.40 -22.09
CA ALA A 561 14.64 27.55 -22.67
C ALA A 561 14.13 27.94 -24.07
N ARG A 562 13.64 26.96 -24.82
CA ARG A 562 13.02 27.20 -26.14
C ARG A 562 11.63 27.77 -26.05
N SER A 563 10.85 27.41 -25.01
CA SER A 563 9.50 27.92 -24.78
C SER A 563 9.48 29.37 -24.28
N GLU A 564 10.54 29.79 -23.58
CA GLU A 564 10.74 31.20 -23.14
C GLU A 564 11.17 32.14 -24.27
N ARG A 565 11.48 31.62 -25.46
CA ARG A 565 11.79 32.46 -26.60
C ARG A 565 10.57 33.27 -27.00
N GLU A 566 10.71 34.60 -26.98
CA GLU A 566 9.71 35.55 -27.42
C GLU A 566 9.14 35.14 -28.78
N ARG A 567 7.84 34.88 -28.85
CA ARG A 567 7.15 34.43 -30.08
C ARG A 567 6.77 35.60 -30.99
N ASP A 568 6.62 36.80 -30.44
CA ASP A 568 6.28 38.00 -31.19
C ASP A 568 7.46 38.43 -32.06
N PRO A 569 7.32 38.46 -33.40
CA PRO A 569 8.37 38.87 -34.29
C PRO A 569 8.84 40.32 -34.07
N LEU A 570 7.90 41.16 -33.63
CA LEU A 570 8.16 42.58 -33.34
C LEU A 570 9.01 42.73 -32.08
N LEU A 571 8.64 42.08 -31.00
CA LEU A 571 9.38 42.09 -29.75
C LEU A 571 10.77 41.47 -29.90
N ARG A 572 10.86 40.37 -30.67
CA ARG A 572 12.18 39.78 -30.98
C ARG A 572 13.09 40.72 -31.73
N ALA A 573 12.53 41.47 -32.68
CA ALA A 573 13.32 42.46 -33.43
C ALA A 573 13.74 43.62 -32.55
N TRP A 574 12.84 44.10 -31.69
CA TRP A 574 13.06 45.15 -30.71
C TRP A 574 14.17 44.79 -29.69
N HIS A 575 14.07 43.64 -29.04
CA HIS A 575 15.08 43.17 -28.08
C HIS A 575 16.45 42.90 -28.75
N ARG A 576 16.48 42.60 -30.06
CA ARG A 576 17.74 42.51 -30.80
C ARG A 576 18.36 43.89 -31.01
N LEU A 577 17.52 44.88 -31.27
CA LEU A 577 17.95 46.26 -31.38
C LEU A 577 18.54 46.77 -30.06
N GLU A 578 17.79 46.61 -28.95
CA GLU A 578 18.26 46.96 -27.61
C GLU A 578 19.61 46.31 -27.28
N ARG A 579 19.81 45.01 -27.62
CA ARG A 579 21.06 44.30 -27.39
C ARG A 579 22.24 44.87 -28.21
N ARG A 580 21.98 45.42 -29.40
CA ARG A 580 23.04 46.08 -30.20
C ARG A 580 23.50 47.36 -29.53
N TYR A 581 22.57 48.16 -29.05
CA TYR A 581 22.89 49.41 -28.36
C TYR A 581 23.53 49.15 -26.98
N ARG A 582 23.14 48.09 -26.28
CA ARG A 582 23.81 47.66 -25.04
C ARG A 582 25.31 47.37 -25.25
N ARG A 583 25.69 46.80 -26.37
CA ARG A 583 27.09 46.52 -26.69
C ARG A 583 27.93 47.80 -26.89
N LEU A 584 27.27 48.91 -27.10
CA LEU A 584 27.86 50.21 -27.21
C LEU A 584 27.77 51.03 -25.91
N GLY A 585 27.33 50.41 -24.82
CA GLY A 585 27.12 51.10 -23.53
C GLY A 585 25.87 51.98 -23.48
N LEU A 586 24.99 51.89 -24.46
CA LEU A 586 23.77 52.69 -24.62
C LEU A 586 22.51 51.88 -24.31
N ASP A 587 22.54 51.06 -23.28
CA ASP A 587 21.41 50.22 -22.86
C ASP A 587 20.26 51.06 -22.30
N ARG A 588 19.04 50.53 -22.45
CA ARG A 588 17.83 51.12 -21.88
C ARG A 588 17.71 50.72 -20.40
N ALA A 589 17.56 51.70 -19.51
CA ALA A 589 17.31 51.42 -18.10
C ALA A 589 15.92 50.81 -17.89
N ALA A 590 15.76 49.96 -16.85
CA ALA A 590 14.51 49.21 -16.60
C ALA A 590 13.26 50.12 -16.37
N HIS A 591 13.47 51.33 -15.90
CA HIS A 591 12.43 52.34 -15.66
C HIS A 591 12.28 53.33 -16.83
N GLU A 592 13.11 53.25 -17.86
CA GLU A 592 13.11 54.18 -18.99
C GLU A 592 12.13 53.71 -20.08
N THR A 593 11.32 54.64 -20.57
CA THR A 593 10.40 54.31 -21.68
C THR A 593 11.19 54.17 -23.00
N PRO A 594 10.68 53.39 -23.98
CA PRO A 594 11.33 53.28 -25.27
C PRO A 594 11.62 54.65 -25.95
N LEU A 595 10.69 55.63 -25.84
CA LEU A 595 10.85 56.94 -26.41
C LEU A 595 11.94 57.74 -25.70
N ALA A 596 11.91 57.81 -24.36
CA ALA A 596 12.93 58.52 -23.58
C ALA A 596 14.33 57.93 -23.82
N TRP A 597 14.42 56.60 -23.97
CA TRP A 597 15.68 55.94 -24.35
C TRP A 597 16.17 56.37 -25.73
N ALA A 598 15.27 56.40 -26.73
CA ALA A 598 15.64 56.83 -28.07
C ALA A 598 16.10 58.30 -28.12
N ASP A 599 15.42 59.17 -27.34
CA ASP A 599 15.81 60.60 -27.23
C ASP A 599 17.17 60.74 -26.55
N ARG A 600 17.43 60.04 -25.44
CA ARG A 600 18.74 60.04 -24.76
C ARG A 600 19.87 59.53 -25.67
N VAL A 601 19.61 58.48 -26.44
CA VAL A 601 20.58 57.97 -27.42
C VAL A 601 20.82 58.98 -28.54
N ALA A 602 19.78 59.71 -28.94
CA ALA A 602 19.87 60.76 -29.93
C ALA A 602 20.78 61.89 -29.51
N ASP A 603 20.71 62.28 -28.24
CA ASP A 603 21.56 63.37 -27.69
C ASP A 603 23.02 62.98 -27.57
N THR A 604 23.33 61.69 -27.47
CA THR A 604 24.70 61.18 -27.25
C THR A 604 25.33 60.57 -28.48
N HIS A 605 24.55 60.17 -29.49
CA HIS A 605 25.03 59.47 -30.69
C HIS A 605 24.42 60.06 -31.95
N GLY A 606 25.18 60.29 -33.00
CA GLY A 606 24.73 60.98 -34.23
C GLY A 606 23.70 60.23 -35.11
N ASP A 607 23.12 59.14 -34.65
CA ASP A 607 22.12 58.33 -35.40
C ASP A 607 20.66 58.55 -34.94
N ALA A 608 20.38 59.77 -34.52
CA ALA A 608 19.23 60.23 -33.81
C ALA A 608 17.89 60.02 -34.57
N SER A 609 17.82 60.28 -35.84
CA SER A 609 16.56 60.36 -36.57
C SER A 609 15.96 58.97 -36.88
N THR A 610 16.82 58.01 -37.19
CA THR A 610 16.40 56.65 -37.57
C THR A 610 15.93 55.83 -36.35
N LEU A 611 16.67 55.87 -35.24
CA LEU A 611 16.27 55.18 -33.99
C LEU A 611 14.97 55.77 -33.45
N ALA A 612 14.86 57.10 -33.37
CA ALA A 612 13.65 57.78 -32.88
C ALA A 612 12.43 57.45 -33.75
N THR A 613 12.60 57.37 -35.08
CA THR A 613 11.52 56.97 -35.99
C THR A 613 11.09 55.53 -35.81
N LEU A 614 12.05 54.59 -35.72
CA LEU A 614 11.76 53.17 -35.47
C LEU A 614 11.13 52.95 -34.11
N THR A 615 11.56 53.71 -33.07
CA THR A 615 10.98 53.65 -31.74
C THR A 615 9.53 54.15 -31.70
N ARG A 616 9.23 55.28 -32.39
CA ARG A 616 7.85 55.78 -32.49
C ARG A 616 6.93 54.76 -33.20
N ARG A 617 7.39 54.17 -34.30
CA ARG A 617 6.65 53.10 -34.99
C ARG A 617 6.42 51.87 -34.09
N PHE A 618 7.43 51.47 -33.30
CA PHE A 618 7.32 50.39 -32.32
C PHE A 618 6.30 50.72 -31.24
N VAL A 619 6.32 51.89 -30.64
CA VAL A 619 5.37 52.31 -29.61
C VAL A 619 3.95 52.40 -30.17
N ALA A 620 3.76 52.95 -31.39
CA ALA A 620 2.50 53.01 -32.07
C ALA A 620 1.92 51.61 -32.35
N ALA A 621 2.72 50.72 -32.88
CA ALA A 621 2.30 49.34 -33.17
C ALA A 621 2.01 48.50 -31.89
N ARG A 622 2.72 48.77 -30.79
CA ARG A 622 2.61 47.96 -29.56
C ARG A 622 1.58 48.49 -28.57
N TYR A 623 1.43 49.80 -28.43
CA TYR A 623 0.67 50.45 -27.36
C TYR A 623 -0.51 51.30 -27.84
N ALA A 624 -0.48 51.79 -29.10
CA ALA A 624 -1.51 52.69 -29.59
C ALA A 624 -2.57 52.03 -30.50
N GLY A 625 -2.53 50.68 -30.67
CA GLY A 625 -3.50 49.94 -31.50
C GLY A 625 -3.46 50.32 -33.00
N GLY A 626 -2.35 50.92 -33.46
CA GLY A 626 -2.19 51.30 -34.86
C GLY A 626 -2.18 50.11 -35.84
N PRO A 627 -2.34 50.35 -37.13
CA PRO A 627 -2.37 49.27 -38.15
C PRO A 627 -1.10 48.43 -38.10
N HIS A 628 -1.23 47.11 -38.33
CA HIS A 628 -0.13 46.16 -38.34
C HIS A 628 0.94 46.55 -39.39
N ASP A 629 2.00 47.17 -38.89
CA ASP A 629 3.16 47.50 -39.72
C ASP A 629 4.04 46.26 -39.96
N THR A 630 3.77 45.56 -41.06
CA THR A 630 4.45 44.29 -41.42
C THR A 630 5.92 44.50 -41.76
N THR A 631 6.36 45.74 -42.06
CA THR A 631 7.76 46.07 -42.41
C THR A 631 8.62 46.34 -41.18
N LEU A 632 8.04 46.84 -40.11
CA LEU A 632 8.76 47.27 -38.89
C LEU A 632 9.68 46.19 -38.29
N PRO A 633 9.31 44.91 -38.16
CA PRO A 633 10.24 43.91 -37.66
C PRO A 633 11.47 43.70 -38.54
N ARG A 634 11.34 43.96 -39.86
CA ARG A 634 12.44 43.85 -40.82
C ARG A 634 13.36 45.08 -40.70
N ASP A 635 12.79 46.28 -40.54
CA ASP A 635 13.52 47.54 -40.41
C ASP A 635 14.32 47.57 -39.09
N LEU A 636 13.73 47.15 -37.97
CA LEU A 636 14.38 46.97 -36.68
C LEU A 636 15.56 45.98 -36.75
N ARG A 637 15.44 44.91 -37.54
CA ARG A 637 16.54 43.94 -37.74
C ARG A 637 17.67 44.49 -38.61
N ARG A 638 17.36 45.35 -39.57
CA ARG A 638 18.35 45.92 -40.49
C ARG A 638 19.11 47.08 -39.89
N HIS A 639 18.46 47.83 -38.98
CA HIS A 639 19.09 48.99 -38.37
C HIS A 639 20.33 48.58 -37.56
N ARG A 640 21.48 49.22 -37.89
CA ARG A 640 22.74 49.08 -37.18
C ARG A 640 23.09 50.45 -36.57
N PRO A 641 23.45 50.51 -35.27
CA PRO A 641 23.95 51.75 -34.68
C PRO A 641 25.17 52.23 -35.48
N ALA A 642 25.30 53.51 -35.67
CA ALA A 642 26.49 54.07 -36.25
C ALA A 642 27.69 53.87 -35.31
N ASP A 643 28.84 53.43 -35.83
CA ASP A 643 30.08 53.31 -35.04
C ASP A 643 30.54 54.66 -34.60
N ALA A 644 30.69 54.92 -33.32
CA ALA A 644 31.13 56.17 -32.73
C ALA A 644 32.55 56.61 -33.20
N ASN A 645 33.29 55.70 -33.83
CA ASN A 645 34.67 55.92 -34.28
C ASN A 645 34.83 56.41 -35.76
N ARG A 646 33.72 56.61 -36.49
CA ARG A 646 33.75 57.23 -37.82
C ARG A 646 33.22 58.64 -37.71
N ARG A 647 33.97 59.55 -37.17
CA ARG A 647 33.83 60.99 -37.51
C ARG A 647 34.55 61.23 -38.84
N PRO A 648 33.97 62.02 -39.79
CA PRO A 648 34.60 62.37 -41.06
C PRO A 648 35.81 63.18 -40.84
#